data_42814fdf5003b57ad9e9aa25e42ab094
#
_entry.id   42814fdf5003b57ad9e9aa25e42ab094
#
_cell.length_a   1.000
_cell.length_b   1.000
_cell.length_c   1.000
_cell.angle_alpha   90.00
_cell.angle_beta   90.00
_cell.angle_gamma   90.00
#
_symmetry.space_group_name_H-M   'P 1'
#
loop_
_entity.id
_entity.type
_entity.pdbx_description
1 polymer ?
#
loop_
_entity_poly.entity_id
_entity_poly.type
_entity_poly.pdbx_seq_one_letter_code
_entity_poly.pdbx_strand_id
1 'polypeptide(L)'
;MAALQAGKVVPVIETYHLLFPRKHPHLDAEKKSLDSAADHELLIVDADIRDAGAWAGVATLVEQAYRSLRELGAHEILKKHNYELHMALPQYREELPLKAGSLTDLAHGAEKTRNFSVDRAYRIVHGLIDFVIEWRKSSSQVRPYIIVVQNFSAAQHLARRFFLETARRCSIQSNLRVVIAGDGLPTTEEIEKEQLQVIGVSIPTWPSTSREQARPIESDAEAKETFKRFTALEYVELNYNRLLSYYESTGNGVGAAKAALAALCVYNHFGYYYEGNSFVETILPYFEQLVDGSQERRWNYTGNLFQSFTMRGEVGKAREVILKLSEPYLTDNLYRAKMEYILGIIDVRYEKPPRLEDSEAHLSKSIAHIDAARDEIDAEEYVFQKVFMENGLAYLRVKQGRRSEAIKLCQDGYHLLTEKLGSEVHKLHRSVLQYNTAQVYSMMGHLDAALLHYEHARAMDPNYSEYYNEMGNIYQQQQRFAEALSSYEDAIQLSPPYPEVHFNKAVCQARAGDWIAALKSCDYSLELDPNQAEAQLIRAEICAQLERSEEAIESYDAAIALNQQCLPARINKAVLLFDLGYFGAALHEMNQVILLDGTEPSHYENRAAIYRELEQWNLCEQDERQAEYYRHSVAQKYAMAED
;
A
#
# COMPACT_ATOMS: atom_id res chain seq x y z
N MET A 1 -22.84 -19.95 56.01
CA MET A 1 -21.67 -19.31 56.64
C MET A 1 -20.47 -19.78 55.84
N ALA A 2 -19.95 -18.98 55.02
CA ALA A 2 -18.58 -19.05 54.59
C ALA A 2 -18.37 -17.97 53.55
N ALA A 3 -17.55 -17.06 53.85
CA ALA A 3 -17.10 -16.02 52.95
C ALA A 3 -16.30 -16.65 51.79
N LEU A 4 -16.81 -16.51 50.59
CA LEU A 4 -16.01 -16.68 49.40
C LEU A 4 -15.01 -15.52 49.35
N GLN A 5 -13.78 -15.82 49.70
CA GLN A 5 -12.65 -14.92 49.53
C GLN A 5 -12.51 -14.59 48.05
N ALA A 6 -12.66 -13.31 47.76
CA ALA A 6 -12.23 -12.74 46.51
C ALA A 6 -10.76 -13.11 46.25
N GLY A 7 -10.50 -13.86 45.21
CA GLY A 7 -9.14 -14.10 44.76
C GLY A 7 -8.48 -12.76 44.49
N LYS A 8 -7.45 -12.47 45.23
CA LYS A 8 -6.51 -11.39 44.91
C LYS A 8 -5.85 -11.80 43.59
N VAL A 9 -6.28 -11.18 42.50
CA VAL A 9 -5.49 -11.14 41.30
C VAL A 9 -4.21 -10.44 41.68
N VAL A 10 -3.12 -11.18 41.75
CA VAL A 10 -1.77 -10.61 41.86
C VAL A 10 -1.62 -9.75 40.61
N PRO A 11 -1.35 -8.44 40.72
CA PRO A 11 -1.10 -7.64 39.54
C PRO A 11 0.14 -8.22 38.84
N VAL A 12 -0.05 -8.80 37.67
CA VAL A 12 1.04 -9.08 36.75
C VAL A 12 1.67 -7.71 36.48
N ILE A 13 2.94 -7.54 36.82
CA ILE A 13 3.67 -6.32 36.46
C ILE A 13 3.78 -6.35 34.94
N GLU A 14 2.79 -5.74 34.28
CA GLU A 14 2.86 -5.54 32.83
C GLU A 14 4.00 -4.55 32.58
N THR A 15 4.92 -4.95 31.72
CA THR A 15 5.95 -4.05 31.19
C THR A 15 5.31 -3.17 30.13
N TYR A 16 5.52 -1.87 30.25
CA TYR A 16 5.00 -0.89 29.30
C TYR A 16 6.14 -0.32 28.48
N HIS A 17 5.92 -0.18 27.17
CA HIS A 17 6.90 0.29 26.23
C HIS A 17 6.35 1.44 25.39
N LEU A 18 6.90 2.64 25.59
CA LEU A 18 6.57 3.83 24.82
C LEU A 18 7.28 3.79 23.46
N LEU A 19 6.54 4.02 22.39
CA LEU A 19 7.06 4.18 21.05
C LEU A 19 7.30 5.66 20.72
N PHE A 20 8.48 5.99 20.20
CA PHE A 20 8.88 7.35 19.92
C PHE A 20 9.68 7.49 18.60
N PRO A 21 9.53 8.61 17.85
CA PRO A 21 10.43 8.93 16.74
C PRO A 21 11.89 9.04 17.20
N ARG A 22 12.84 8.53 16.41
CA ARG A 22 14.29 8.57 16.74
C ARG A 22 14.83 9.98 16.93
N LYS A 23 14.29 10.97 16.21
CA LYS A 23 14.74 12.38 16.25
C LYS A 23 13.80 13.28 17.07
N HIS A 24 13.31 12.82 18.22
CA HIS A 24 12.43 13.65 19.07
C HIS A 24 13.23 14.59 19.97
N PRO A 25 13.03 15.92 19.88
CA PRO A 25 13.89 16.90 20.56
C PRO A 25 13.72 16.96 22.09
N HIS A 26 12.66 16.36 22.67
CA HIS A 26 12.31 16.52 24.08
C HIS A 26 12.08 15.19 24.82
N LEU A 27 12.80 14.14 24.46
CA LEU A 27 12.59 12.78 24.97
C LEU A 27 12.59 12.66 26.51
N ASP A 28 13.50 13.36 27.20
CA ASP A 28 13.61 13.30 28.67
C ASP A 28 12.47 14.04 29.38
N ALA A 29 11.92 15.09 28.78
CA ALA A 29 10.75 15.79 29.28
C ALA A 29 9.49 14.92 29.16
N GLU A 30 9.38 14.16 28.08
CA GLU A 30 8.27 13.25 27.80
C GLU A 30 8.24 12.06 28.77
N LYS A 31 9.40 11.49 29.11
CA LYS A 31 9.48 10.43 30.15
C LYS A 31 8.95 10.90 31.47
N LYS A 32 9.32 12.12 31.91
CA LYS A 32 8.83 12.72 33.16
C LYS A 32 7.34 13.04 33.14
N SER A 33 6.80 13.39 31.95
CA SER A 33 5.37 13.67 31.78
C SER A 33 4.51 12.43 31.99
N LEU A 34 4.97 11.25 31.58
CA LEU A 34 4.23 9.98 31.73
C LEU A 34 4.15 9.51 33.20
N ASP A 35 5.08 9.92 34.03
CA ASP A 35 5.09 9.56 35.46
C ASP A 35 3.94 10.21 36.25
N SER A 36 3.26 11.25 35.72
CA SER A 36 2.12 11.93 36.33
C SER A 36 0.78 11.54 35.68
N ALA A 37 0.30 10.34 35.95
CA ALA A 37 -0.92 9.77 35.36
C ALA A 37 -2.22 10.61 35.55
N ALA A 38 -2.23 11.58 36.46
CA ALA A 38 -3.42 12.38 36.78
C ALA A 38 -3.81 13.39 35.67
N ASP A 39 -2.91 13.69 34.72
CA ASP A 39 -3.08 14.74 33.72
C ASP A 39 -3.28 14.23 32.29
N HIS A 40 -3.46 12.91 32.08
CA HIS A 40 -3.57 12.30 30.75
C HIS A 40 -4.97 11.75 30.49
N GLU A 41 -5.41 11.83 29.24
CA GLU A 41 -6.53 11.04 28.72
C GLU A 41 -6.00 9.68 28.27
N LEU A 42 -6.72 8.60 28.57
CA LEU A 42 -6.28 7.24 28.31
C LEU A 42 -7.29 6.45 27.53
N LEU A 43 -6.83 5.72 26.53
CA LEU A 43 -7.59 4.68 25.85
C LEU A 43 -6.81 3.37 25.86
N ILE A 44 -7.41 2.31 26.34
CA ILE A 44 -6.88 0.94 26.25
C ILE A 44 -7.56 0.27 25.06
N VAL A 45 -6.77 -0.30 24.16
CA VAL A 45 -7.25 -1.02 22.99
C VAL A 45 -6.66 -2.43 22.93
N ASP A 46 -7.44 -3.39 22.48
CA ASP A 46 -7.01 -4.76 22.25
C ASP A 46 -6.72 -4.95 20.74
N ALA A 47 -5.51 -5.34 20.41
CA ALA A 47 -5.06 -5.53 19.04
C ALA A 47 -5.15 -7.00 18.55
N ASP A 48 -5.77 -7.91 19.30
CA ASP A 48 -5.97 -9.31 18.88
C ASP A 48 -7.02 -9.39 17.76
N ILE A 49 -6.60 -9.84 16.59
CA ILE A 49 -7.48 -10.02 15.42
C ILE A 49 -8.68 -10.92 15.72
N ARG A 50 -8.53 -11.89 16.62
CA ARG A 50 -9.59 -12.85 16.98
C ARG A 50 -10.78 -12.14 17.63
N ASP A 51 -10.58 -10.99 18.27
CA ASP A 51 -11.64 -10.26 18.95
C ASP A 51 -12.33 -9.21 18.07
N ALA A 52 -11.60 -8.59 17.14
CA ALA A 52 -12.13 -7.42 16.42
C ALA A 52 -11.80 -7.36 14.90
N GLY A 53 -11.24 -8.43 14.34
CA GLY A 53 -10.98 -8.50 12.90
C GLY A 53 -9.78 -7.67 12.42
N ALA A 54 -9.75 -7.32 11.14
CA ALA A 54 -8.62 -6.66 10.47
C ALA A 54 -8.20 -5.33 11.12
N TRP A 55 -9.15 -4.63 11.74
CA TRP A 55 -8.94 -3.34 12.40
C TRP A 55 -8.93 -3.46 13.95
N ALA A 56 -8.48 -4.60 14.46
CA ALA A 56 -8.41 -4.84 15.91
C ALA A 56 -7.66 -3.72 16.65
N GLY A 57 -8.26 -3.17 17.69
CA GLY A 57 -7.74 -2.01 18.43
C GLY A 57 -7.86 -0.67 17.70
N VAL A 58 -7.63 -0.64 16.39
CA VAL A 58 -7.75 0.56 15.55
C VAL A 58 -9.20 1.03 15.48
N ALA A 59 -10.14 0.12 15.21
CA ALA A 59 -11.57 0.46 15.14
C ALA A 59 -12.08 1.07 16.45
N THR A 60 -11.56 0.66 17.61
CA THR A 60 -11.94 1.23 18.92
C THR A 60 -11.55 2.70 19.03
N LEU A 61 -10.33 3.05 18.64
CA LEU A 61 -9.84 4.44 18.62
C LEU A 61 -10.62 5.30 17.60
N VAL A 62 -10.77 4.77 16.39
CA VAL A 62 -11.46 5.46 15.28
C VAL A 62 -12.94 5.70 15.61
N GLU A 63 -13.60 4.72 16.22
CA GLU A 63 -14.99 4.85 16.68
C GLU A 63 -15.15 5.94 17.77
N GLN A 64 -14.22 5.98 18.73
CA GLN A 64 -14.23 7.04 19.74
C GLN A 64 -14.05 8.43 19.11
N ALA A 65 -13.12 8.57 18.17
CA ALA A 65 -12.91 9.81 17.43
C ALA A 65 -14.15 10.19 16.59
N TYR A 66 -14.75 9.22 15.92
CA TYR A 66 -15.98 9.39 15.11
C TYR A 66 -17.14 9.91 15.97
N ARG A 67 -17.41 9.27 17.12
CA ARG A 67 -18.48 9.68 18.04
C ARG A 67 -18.24 11.09 18.57
N SER A 68 -17.00 11.38 19.01
CA SER A 68 -16.64 12.71 19.51
C SER A 68 -16.83 13.81 18.47
N LEU A 69 -16.36 13.60 17.22
CA LEU A 69 -16.54 14.58 16.14
C LEU A 69 -18.00 14.75 15.71
N ARG A 70 -18.79 13.69 15.78
CA ARG A 70 -20.24 13.73 15.54
C ARG A 70 -20.95 14.59 16.59
N GLU A 71 -20.63 14.42 17.86
CA GLU A 71 -21.16 15.24 18.95
C GLU A 71 -20.76 16.72 18.83
N LEU A 72 -19.56 16.99 18.37
CA LEU A 72 -19.06 18.35 18.09
C LEU A 72 -19.66 18.98 16.82
N GLY A 73 -20.41 18.23 16.00
CA GLY A 73 -20.96 18.69 14.73
C GLY A 73 -19.89 18.92 13.64
N ALA A 74 -18.74 18.27 13.72
CA ALA A 74 -17.61 18.43 12.79
C ALA A 74 -17.84 17.67 11.46
N HIS A 75 -18.96 17.97 10.77
CA HIS A 75 -19.40 17.24 9.58
C HIS A 75 -18.41 17.26 8.42
N GLU A 76 -17.63 18.32 8.26
CA GLU A 76 -16.66 18.42 7.15
C GLU A 76 -15.50 17.43 7.33
N ILE A 77 -15.03 17.21 8.56
CA ILE A 77 -14.00 16.20 8.85
C ILE A 77 -14.56 14.80 8.57
N LEU A 78 -15.77 14.50 9.04
CA LEU A 78 -16.41 13.22 8.81
C LEU A 78 -16.68 12.96 7.31
N LYS A 79 -17.00 14.00 6.54
CA LYS A 79 -17.20 13.90 5.10
C LYS A 79 -15.88 13.66 4.36
N LYS A 80 -14.82 14.36 4.77
CA LYS A 80 -13.48 14.22 4.20
C LYS A 80 -12.95 12.80 4.34
N HIS A 81 -13.13 12.19 5.51
CA HIS A 81 -12.65 10.85 5.84
C HIS A 81 -13.71 9.75 5.68
N ASN A 82 -14.75 9.99 4.86
CA ASN A 82 -15.86 9.05 4.69
C ASN A 82 -15.39 7.67 4.22
N TYR A 83 -14.39 7.62 3.31
CA TYR A 83 -13.90 6.37 2.74
C TYR A 83 -13.24 5.49 3.80
N GLU A 84 -12.31 6.03 4.56
CA GLU A 84 -11.56 5.32 5.59
C GLU A 84 -12.48 4.87 6.74
N LEU A 85 -13.39 5.73 7.15
CA LEU A 85 -14.38 5.42 8.17
C LEU A 85 -15.33 4.29 7.73
N HIS A 86 -15.79 4.32 6.47
CA HIS A 86 -16.59 3.25 5.89
C HIS A 86 -15.86 1.90 5.91
N MET A 87 -14.54 1.91 5.65
CA MET A 87 -13.72 0.69 5.63
C MET A 87 -13.38 0.18 7.02
N ALA A 88 -13.13 1.04 8.00
CA ALA A 88 -12.69 0.66 9.34
C ALA A 88 -13.85 0.41 10.33
N LEU A 89 -15.05 0.91 10.05
CA LEU A 89 -16.21 0.85 10.93
C LEU A 89 -17.41 0.16 10.25
N PRO A 90 -17.36 -1.15 9.99
CA PRO A 90 -18.42 -1.87 9.29
C PRO A 90 -19.80 -1.73 9.94
N GLN A 91 -19.87 -1.54 11.26
CA GLN A 91 -21.12 -1.34 12.00
C GLN A 91 -21.82 0.00 11.69
N TYR A 92 -21.13 0.95 11.08
CA TYR A 92 -21.66 2.28 10.72
C TYR A 92 -21.83 2.48 9.20
N ARG A 93 -21.67 1.46 8.37
CA ARG A 93 -21.74 1.60 6.89
C ARG A 93 -23.08 2.15 6.40
N GLU A 94 -24.18 1.83 7.05
CA GLU A 94 -25.48 2.42 6.72
C GLU A 94 -25.50 3.94 6.96
N GLU A 95 -24.84 4.42 8.01
CA GLU A 95 -24.72 5.85 8.33
C GLU A 95 -23.61 6.54 7.52
N LEU A 96 -22.63 5.78 7.09
CA LEU A 96 -21.43 6.20 6.34
C LEU A 96 -21.43 5.55 4.93
N PRO A 97 -22.45 5.77 4.07
CA PRO A 97 -22.44 5.18 2.74
C PRO A 97 -21.25 5.70 1.93
N LEU A 98 -20.65 4.83 1.14
CA LEU A 98 -19.52 5.19 0.29
C LEU A 98 -19.97 6.18 -0.80
N LYS A 99 -19.56 7.43 -0.70
CA LYS A 99 -20.04 8.52 -1.57
C LYS A 99 -19.35 8.59 -2.93
N ALA A 100 -18.11 8.17 -3.00
CA ALA A 100 -17.25 8.27 -4.18
C ALA A 100 -16.45 6.97 -4.40
N GLY A 101 -17.13 5.82 -4.32
CA GLY A 101 -16.50 4.53 -4.63
C GLY A 101 -16.20 4.41 -6.12
N SER A 102 -15.00 3.92 -6.46
CA SER A 102 -14.67 3.52 -7.83
C SER A 102 -15.47 2.28 -8.25
N LEU A 103 -15.50 1.97 -9.54
CA LEU A 103 -16.07 0.70 -10.01
C LEU A 103 -15.40 -0.52 -9.35
N THR A 104 -14.13 -0.41 -8.96
CA THR A 104 -13.43 -1.48 -8.23
C THR A 104 -13.97 -1.67 -6.81
N ASP A 105 -14.33 -0.57 -6.13
CA ASP A 105 -14.94 -0.61 -4.79
C ASP A 105 -16.35 -1.23 -4.83
N LEU A 106 -17.10 -0.94 -5.89
CA LEU A 106 -18.49 -1.33 -6.04
C LEU A 106 -18.68 -2.71 -6.71
N ALA A 107 -17.65 -3.24 -7.39
CA ALA A 107 -17.75 -4.49 -8.13
C ALA A 107 -17.78 -5.71 -7.21
N HIS A 108 -18.65 -6.66 -7.54
CA HIS A 108 -18.81 -7.93 -6.84
C HIS A 108 -18.74 -9.11 -7.83
N GLY A 109 -18.32 -10.29 -7.34
CA GLY A 109 -18.31 -11.53 -8.11
C GLY A 109 -17.53 -11.42 -9.42
N ALA A 110 -18.13 -11.84 -10.54
CA ALA A 110 -17.51 -11.84 -11.87
C ALA A 110 -17.17 -10.44 -12.41
N GLU A 111 -17.89 -9.41 -11.98
CA GLU A 111 -17.62 -8.02 -12.35
C GLU A 111 -16.32 -7.47 -11.73
N LYS A 112 -15.80 -8.09 -10.67
CA LYS A 112 -14.57 -7.65 -10.02
C LYS A 112 -13.34 -8.11 -10.79
N THR A 113 -13.04 -7.46 -11.90
CA THR A 113 -11.91 -7.77 -12.79
C THR A 113 -10.61 -7.06 -12.41
N ARG A 114 -10.66 -6.14 -11.46
CA ARG A 114 -9.50 -5.43 -10.89
C ARG A 114 -9.42 -5.72 -9.41
N ASN A 115 -8.32 -6.33 -8.97
CA ASN A 115 -8.00 -6.48 -7.56
C ASN A 115 -7.34 -5.21 -7.02
N PHE A 116 -7.57 -4.91 -5.75
CA PHE A 116 -6.82 -3.87 -5.06
C PHE A 116 -5.35 -4.24 -4.96
N SER A 117 -4.47 -3.23 -5.04
CA SER A 117 -3.08 -3.41 -4.63
C SER A 117 -2.98 -3.53 -3.11
N VAL A 118 -1.87 -4.08 -2.62
CA VAL A 118 -1.56 -4.09 -1.17
C VAL A 118 -1.50 -2.67 -0.62
N ASP A 119 -1.00 -1.72 -1.43
CA ASP A 119 -0.86 -0.32 -1.04
C ASP A 119 -2.18 0.37 -0.72
N ARG A 120 -3.31 -0.08 -1.29
CA ARG A 120 -4.61 0.49 -0.95
C ARG A 120 -4.95 0.35 0.54
N ALA A 121 -4.67 -0.79 1.14
CA ALA A 121 -4.90 -0.98 2.58
C ALA A 121 -4.03 -0.01 3.41
N TYR A 122 -2.82 0.28 2.94
CA TYR A 122 -1.95 1.28 3.57
C TYR A 122 -2.46 2.71 3.41
N ARG A 123 -3.05 3.05 2.26
CA ARG A 123 -3.72 4.34 2.07
C ARG A 123 -4.83 4.55 3.11
N ILE A 124 -5.61 3.50 3.43
CA ILE A 124 -6.63 3.56 4.47
C ILE A 124 -5.99 3.83 5.83
N VAL A 125 -4.88 3.15 6.16
CA VAL A 125 -4.10 3.42 7.40
C VAL A 125 -3.69 4.89 7.47
N HIS A 126 -3.12 5.45 6.40
CA HIS A 126 -2.71 6.86 6.36
C HIS A 126 -3.88 7.81 6.61
N GLY A 127 -5.01 7.58 5.94
CA GLY A 127 -6.20 8.41 6.10
C GLY A 127 -6.83 8.30 7.49
N LEU A 128 -6.83 7.12 8.11
CA LEU A 128 -7.28 6.94 9.50
C LEU A 128 -6.38 7.69 10.49
N ILE A 129 -5.07 7.72 10.25
CA ILE A 129 -4.15 8.50 11.10
C ILE A 129 -4.40 9.99 10.93
N ASP A 130 -4.58 10.48 9.70
CA ASP A 130 -4.96 11.87 9.45
C ASP A 130 -6.27 12.24 10.15
N PHE A 131 -7.26 11.35 10.10
CA PHE A 131 -8.52 11.51 10.81
C PHE A 131 -8.31 11.66 12.33
N VAL A 132 -7.47 10.81 12.93
CA VAL A 132 -7.13 10.89 14.36
C VAL A 132 -6.39 12.19 14.69
N ILE A 133 -5.47 12.64 13.82
CA ILE A 133 -4.77 13.92 13.98
C ILE A 133 -5.77 15.09 13.96
N GLU A 134 -6.71 15.10 12.99
CA GLU A 134 -7.72 16.14 12.85
C GLU A 134 -8.71 16.14 14.04
N TRP A 135 -9.10 14.96 14.52
CA TRP A 135 -9.88 14.83 15.74
C TRP A 135 -9.18 15.46 16.94
N ARG A 136 -7.90 15.15 17.15
CA ARG A 136 -7.14 15.74 18.28
C ARG A 136 -6.97 17.25 18.16
N LYS A 137 -6.80 17.77 16.96
CA LYS A 137 -6.73 19.23 16.71
C LYS A 137 -8.07 19.94 16.94
N SER A 138 -9.20 19.27 16.72
CA SER A 138 -10.55 19.83 16.92
C SER A 138 -10.97 19.82 18.38
N SER A 139 -10.36 18.97 19.20
CA SER A 139 -10.62 18.89 20.63
C SER A 139 -9.99 20.10 21.32
N SER A 140 -10.79 20.88 22.05
CA SER A 140 -10.31 22.03 22.82
C SER A 140 -9.44 21.65 24.02
N GLN A 141 -9.26 20.36 24.29
CA GLN A 141 -8.46 19.85 25.41
C GLN A 141 -7.05 19.53 24.96
N VAL A 142 -6.09 20.27 25.52
CA VAL A 142 -4.64 20.15 25.23
C VAL A 142 -3.97 19.00 26.01
N ARG A 143 -4.74 18.15 26.71
CA ARG A 143 -4.15 17.07 27.51
C ARG A 143 -3.51 16.00 26.62
N PRO A 144 -2.34 15.46 27.01
CA PRO A 144 -1.76 14.33 26.32
C PRO A 144 -2.73 13.15 26.28
N TYR A 145 -2.83 12.48 25.14
CA TYR A 145 -3.68 11.32 24.93
C TYR A 145 -2.82 10.08 24.78
N ILE A 146 -3.03 9.09 25.64
CA ILE A 146 -2.23 7.86 25.65
C ILE A 146 -3.11 6.70 25.16
N ILE A 147 -2.63 6.02 24.12
CA ILE A 147 -3.21 4.77 23.63
C ILE A 147 -2.36 3.63 24.17
N VAL A 148 -2.95 2.80 25.02
CA VAL A 148 -2.32 1.57 25.51
C VAL A 148 -2.78 0.41 24.65
N VAL A 149 -1.88 -0.18 23.90
CA VAL A 149 -2.15 -1.30 22.99
C VAL A 149 -1.81 -2.60 23.71
N GLN A 150 -2.84 -3.38 24.03
CA GLN A 150 -2.72 -4.74 24.57
C GLN A 150 -2.66 -5.76 23.43
N ASN A 151 -2.10 -6.94 23.69
CA ASN A 151 -2.00 -8.06 22.75
C ASN A 151 -1.33 -7.69 21.40
N PHE A 152 -0.36 -6.77 21.43
CA PHE A 152 0.32 -6.32 20.19
C PHE A 152 1.02 -7.46 19.46
N SER A 153 1.45 -8.53 20.15
CA SER A 153 2.00 -9.75 19.54
C SER A 153 0.99 -10.48 18.65
N ALA A 154 -0.30 -10.40 18.98
CA ALA A 154 -1.41 -10.99 18.22
C ALA A 154 -1.97 -10.04 17.15
N ALA A 155 -1.52 -8.78 17.14
CA ALA A 155 -1.92 -7.81 16.14
C ALA A 155 -1.44 -8.21 14.75
N GLN A 156 -2.31 -8.10 13.75
CA GLN A 156 -2.00 -8.32 12.37
C GLN A 156 -1.40 -7.08 11.70
N HIS A 157 -1.06 -7.20 10.44
CA HIS A 157 -0.24 -6.25 9.71
C HIS A 157 -0.80 -4.81 9.69
N LEU A 158 -2.10 -4.64 9.42
CA LEU A 158 -2.73 -3.30 9.38
C LEU A 158 -2.76 -2.62 10.74
N ALA A 159 -3.14 -3.34 11.79
CA ALA A 159 -3.16 -2.81 13.16
C ALA A 159 -1.74 -2.46 13.63
N ARG A 160 -0.75 -3.34 13.42
CA ARG A 160 0.65 -3.06 13.73
C ARG A 160 1.14 -1.79 13.03
N ARG A 161 0.93 -1.72 11.71
CA ARG A 161 1.32 -0.57 10.91
C ARG A 161 0.65 0.73 11.40
N PHE A 162 -0.65 0.69 11.67
CA PHE A 162 -1.39 1.84 12.19
C PHE A 162 -0.78 2.38 13.49
N PHE A 163 -0.53 1.52 14.49
CA PHE A 163 0.02 1.99 15.76
C PHE A 163 1.46 2.47 15.67
N LEU A 164 2.29 1.81 14.87
CA LEU A 164 3.68 2.23 14.67
C LEU A 164 3.75 3.57 13.92
N GLU A 165 3.00 3.72 12.86
CA GLU A 165 2.93 4.97 12.09
C GLU A 165 2.27 6.10 12.91
N THR A 166 1.24 5.79 13.72
CA THR A 166 0.66 6.74 14.67
C THR A 166 1.70 7.23 15.65
N ALA A 167 2.54 6.34 16.21
CA ALA A 167 3.63 6.73 17.12
C ALA A 167 4.62 7.68 16.42
N ARG A 168 4.92 7.46 15.16
CA ARG A 168 5.83 8.30 14.36
C ARG A 168 5.22 9.66 14.05
N ARG A 169 3.98 9.69 13.54
CA ARG A 169 3.35 10.90 13.00
C ARG A 169 2.67 11.77 14.07
N CYS A 170 2.05 11.17 15.07
CA CYS A 170 1.18 11.87 16.01
C CYS A 170 1.89 12.39 17.26
N SER A 171 3.07 11.87 17.59
CA SER A 171 3.75 12.20 18.85
C SER A 171 4.08 13.68 19.01
N ILE A 172 4.39 14.37 17.93
CA ILE A 172 4.79 15.79 17.95
C ILE A 172 3.58 16.70 17.68
N GLN A 173 2.77 16.37 16.66
CA GLN A 173 1.74 17.28 16.13
C GLN A 173 0.43 17.27 16.90
N SER A 174 0.07 16.15 17.54
CA SER A 174 -1.26 15.93 18.12
C SER A 174 -1.27 15.56 19.61
N ASN A 175 -0.10 15.61 20.23
CA ASN A 175 0.08 15.24 21.65
C ASN A 175 -0.51 13.86 22.00
N LEU A 176 -0.35 12.90 21.08
CA LEU A 176 -0.83 11.53 21.19
C LEU A 176 0.37 10.60 21.35
N ARG A 177 0.28 9.65 22.28
CA ARG A 177 1.34 8.68 22.60
C ARG A 177 0.82 7.27 22.43
N VAL A 178 1.66 6.39 21.87
CA VAL A 178 1.37 4.96 21.74
C VAL A 178 2.27 4.18 22.69
N VAL A 179 1.64 3.39 23.54
CA VAL A 179 2.30 2.55 24.52
C VAL A 179 1.88 1.10 24.30
N ILE A 180 2.83 0.20 24.20
CA ILE A 180 2.57 -1.24 24.11
C ILE A 180 2.63 -1.84 25.50
N ALA A 181 1.60 -2.60 25.87
CA ALA A 181 1.52 -3.34 27.13
C ALA A 181 1.97 -4.80 26.92
N GLY A 182 2.81 -5.31 27.81
CA GLY A 182 3.31 -6.68 27.77
C GLY A 182 4.54 -6.89 26.91
N ASP A 183 4.85 -8.15 26.57
CA ASP A 183 6.11 -8.58 25.96
C ASP A 183 6.12 -8.55 24.41
N GLY A 184 5.00 -8.18 23.79
CA GLY A 184 4.83 -8.20 22.32
C GLY A 184 5.40 -6.98 21.61
N LEU A 185 6.70 -6.74 21.72
CA LEU A 185 7.36 -5.60 21.10
C LEU A 185 7.36 -5.67 19.55
N PRO A 186 7.43 -4.50 18.86
CA PRO A 186 7.74 -4.45 17.43
C PRO A 186 9.08 -5.11 17.14
N THR A 187 9.19 -5.70 15.97
CA THR A 187 10.47 -6.25 15.47
C THR A 187 11.49 -5.13 15.19
N THR A 188 12.77 -5.47 15.18
CA THR A 188 13.83 -4.51 14.82
C THR A 188 13.58 -3.90 13.44
N GLU A 189 13.14 -4.70 12.47
CA GLU A 189 12.81 -4.26 11.11
C GLU A 189 11.66 -3.22 11.12
N GLU A 190 10.58 -3.46 11.87
CA GLU A 190 9.47 -2.52 12.00
C GLU A 190 9.91 -1.20 12.64
N ILE A 191 10.74 -1.28 13.69
CA ILE A 191 11.27 -0.10 14.39
C ILE A 191 12.16 0.73 13.45
N GLU A 192 13.01 0.06 12.67
CA GLU A 192 13.89 0.74 11.71
C GLU A 192 13.11 1.36 10.56
N LYS A 193 12.16 0.63 9.99
CA LYS A 193 11.31 1.09 8.90
C LYS A 193 10.52 2.34 9.29
N GLU A 194 9.95 2.37 10.48
CA GLU A 194 9.18 3.50 10.97
C GLU A 194 10.04 4.54 11.72
N GLN A 195 11.36 4.40 11.71
CA GLN A 195 12.31 5.33 12.35
C GLN A 195 11.97 5.59 13.83
N LEU A 196 11.56 4.55 14.55
CA LEU A 196 11.16 4.60 15.94
C LEU A 196 12.28 4.18 16.90
N GLN A 197 12.07 4.49 18.18
CA GLN A 197 12.77 3.91 19.32
C GLN A 197 11.77 3.45 20.35
N VAL A 198 12.14 2.44 21.13
CA VAL A 198 11.31 1.82 22.15
C VAL A 198 11.91 2.10 23.51
N ILE A 199 11.11 2.61 24.43
CA ILE A 199 11.56 3.02 25.77
C ILE A 199 10.68 2.37 26.82
N GLY A 200 11.28 1.64 27.75
CA GLY A 200 10.58 1.13 28.92
C GLY A 200 10.06 2.27 29.80
N VAL A 201 8.79 2.21 30.16
CA VAL A 201 8.14 3.19 31.05
C VAL A 201 7.37 2.47 32.13
N SER A 202 7.27 3.09 33.31
CA SER A 202 6.41 2.63 34.40
C SER A 202 5.13 3.42 34.33
N ILE A 203 4.02 2.71 34.16
CA ILE A 203 2.69 3.35 34.16
C ILE A 203 1.93 2.83 35.38
N PRO A 204 1.25 3.70 36.15
CA PRO A 204 0.41 3.26 37.23
C PRO A 204 -0.66 2.29 36.73
N THR A 205 -0.94 1.24 37.51
CA THR A 205 -1.97 0.25 37.17
C THR A 205 -3.32 0.91 36.95
N TRP A 206 -3.82 0.87 35.72
CA TRP A 206 -5.14 1.34 35.35
C TRP A 206 -6.15 0.19 35.33
N PRO A 207 -7.43 0.45 35.70
CA PRO A 207 -8.45 -0.56 35.58
C PRO A 207 -8.62 -0.91 34.07
N SER A 208 -8.57 -2.19 33.77
CA SER A 208 -8.88 -2.67 32.41
C SER A 208 -10.32 -2.28 32.08
N THR A 209 -10.50 -1.40 31.14
CA THR A 209 -11.82 -1.19 30.53
C THR A 209 -12.04 -2.35 29.57
N SER A 210 -12.72 -3.40 30.01
CA SER A 210 -13.19 -4.45 29.11
C SER A 210 -14.16 -3.82 28.12
N ARG A 211 -13.81 -3.88 26.83
CA ARG A 211 -14.80 -3.69 25.77
C ARG A 211 -15.94 -4.66 26.01
N GLU A 212 -17.20 -4.26 25.79
CA GLU A 212 -18.29 -5.23 25.68
C GLU A 212 -17.95 -6.15 24.50
N GLN A 213 -17.43 -7.35 24.84
CA GLN A 213 -17.20 -8.38 23.85
C GLN A 213 -18.53 -8.76 23.23
N ALA A 214 -18.56 -8.94 21.91
CA ALA A 214 -19.76 -9.41 21.23
C ALA A 214 -20.21 -10.72 21.89
N ARG A 215 -21.52 -10.83 22.20
CA ARG A 215 -22.08 -12.01 22.88
C ARG A 215 -21.64 -13.29 22.16
N PRO A 216 -21.04 -14.27 22.84
CA PRO A 216 -20.62 -15.52 22.23
C PRO A 216 -21.83 -16.29 21.68
N ILE A 217 -21.61 -17.11 20.66
CA ILE A 217 -22.61 -18.06 20.16
C ILE A 217 -22.73 -19.20 21.16
N GLU A 218 -23.95 -19.52 21.56
CA GLU A 218 -24.20 -20.51 22.64
C GLU A 218 -24.73 -21.86 22.12
N SER A 219 -25.14 -21.94 20.86
CA SER A 219 -25.74 -23.18 20.33
C SER A 219 -25.49 -23.39 18.84
N ASP A 220 -25.55 -24.66 18.40
CA ASP A 220 -25.50 -25.03 16.99
C ASP A 220 -26.62 -24.39 16.15
N ALA A 221 -27.81 -24.18 16.73
CA ALA A 221 -28.91 -23.53 16.06
C ALA A 221 -28.59 -22.07 15.74
N GLU A 222 -28.03 -21.33 16.72
CA GLU A 222 -27.59 -19.96 16.55
C GLU A 222 -26.43 -19.87 15.55
N ALA A 223 -25.45 -20.80 15.61
CA ALA A 223 -24.34 -20.87 14.68
C ALA A 223 -24.82 -21.07 13.24
N LYS A 224 -25.75 -21.99 13.01
CA LYS A 224 -26.34 -22.23 11.69
C LYS A 224 -27.13 -21.02 11.17
N GLU A 225 -27.90 -20.36 12.03
CA GLU A 225 -28.65 -19.17 11.66
C GLU A 225 -27.71 -17.99 11.34
N THR A 226 -26.66 -17.80 12.13
CA THR A 226 -25.60 -16.82 11.87
C THR A 226 -24.94 -17.07 10.51
N PHE A 227 -24.57 -18.33 10.22
CA PHE A 227 -23.95 -18.66 8.94
C PHE A 227 -24.85 -18.48 7.73
N LYS A 228 -26.15 -18.72 7.83
CA LYS A 228 -27.11 -18.46 6.75
C LYS A 228 -27.15 -16.99 6.32
N ARG A 229 -26.82 -16.07 7.23
CA ARG A 229 -26.76 -14.64 6.98
C ARG A 229 -25.43 -14.16 6.38
N PHE A 230 -24.47 -15.07 6.12
CA PHE A 230 -23.19 -14.77 5.46
C PHE A 230 -23.36 -14.52 3.95
N THR A 231 -24.36 -13.72 3.61
CA THR A 231 -24.64 -13.25 2.24
C THR A 231 -24.19 -11.80 2.02
N ALA A 232 -24.04 -11.04 3.10
CA ALA A 232 -23.55 -9.65 3.07
C ALA A 232 -22.15 -9.58 3.69
N LEU A 233 -21.26 -8.85 3.03
CA LEU A 233 -19.86 -8.71 3.46
C LEU A 233 -19.73 -8.15 4.88
N GLU A 234 -20.52 -7.12 5.18
CA GLU A 234 -20.53 -6.47 6.51
C GLU A 234 -20.93 -7.43 7.61
N TYR A 235 -21.90 -8.30 7.33
CA TYR A 235 -22.37 -9.28 8.31
C TYR A 235 -21.30 -10.34 8.58
N VAL A 236 -20.55 -10.75 7.55
CA VAL A 236 -19.40 -11.66 7.71
C VAL A 236 -18.32 -10.99 8.57
N GLU A 237 -17.91 -9.75 8.25
CA GLU A 237 -16.90 -9.01 9.02
C GLU A 237 -17.23 -8.91 10.51
N LEU A 238 -18.49 -8.66 10.83
CA LEU A 238 -18.94 -8.47 12.21
C LEU A 238 -19.13 -9.77 13.00
N ASN A 239 -19.25 -10.92 12.34
CA ASN A 239 -19.70 -12.14 13.00
C ASN A 239 -18.80 -13.36 12.78
N TYR A 240 -17.86 -13.35 11.84
CA TYR A 240 -17.04 -14.53 11.56
C TYR A 240 -16.21 -14.98 12.76
N ASN A 241 -15.67 -14.05 13.56
CA ASN A 241 -14.88 -14.37 14.75
C ASN A 241 -15.70 -15.15 15.79
N ARG A 242 -16.92 -14.70 16.05
CA ARG A 242 -17.85 -15.38 16.98
C ARG A 242 -18.14 -16.80 16.50
N LEU A 243 -18.36 -16.95 15.19
CA LEU A 243 -18.68 -18.22 14.58
C LEU A 243 -17.47 -19.15 14.56
N LEU A 244 -16.28 -18.62 14.23
CA LEU A 244 -15.03 -19.37 14.25
C LEU A 244 -14.72 -19.89 15.66
N SER A 245 -14.74 -19.00 16.66
CA SER A 245 -14.49 -19.35 18.06
C SER A 245 -15.48 -20.41 18.59
N TYR A 246 -16.75 -20.33 18.19
CA TYR A 246 -17.75 -21.34 18.55
C TYR A 246 -17.40 -22.71 17.96
N TYR A 247 -17.11 -22.80 16.65
CA TYR A 247 -16.78 -24.05 15.99
C TYR A 247 -15.45 -24.65 16.48
N GLU A 248 -14.46 -23.81 16.78
CA GLU A 248 -13.20 -24.26 17.39
C GLU A 248 -13.45 -24.85 18.80
N SER A 249 -14.23 -24.19 19.63
CA SER A 249 -14.55 -24.65 21.00
C SER A 249 -15.36 -25.96 21.03
N THR A 250 -16.17 -26.20 20.00
CA THR A 250 -16.99 -27.44 19.86
C THR A 250 -16.28 -28.52 19.07
N GLY A 251 -15.06 -28.31 18.56
CA GLY A 251 -14.31 -29.25 17.74
C GLY A 251 -14.89 -29.46 16.34
N ASN A 252 -15.76 -28.55 15.85
CA ASN A 252 -16.34 -28.64 14.51
C ASN A 252 -15.42 -28.01 13.47
N GLY A 253 -14.39 -28.74 13.05
CA GLY A 253 -13.38 -28.26 12.12
C GLY A 253 -13.93 -27.83 10.74
N VAL A 254 -14.96 -28.52 10.22
CA VAL A 254 -15.61 -28.12 8.95
C VAL A 254 -16.36 -26.81 9.11
N GLY A 255 -17.03 -26.59 10.24
CA GLY A 255 -17.71 -25.34 10.57
C GLY A 255 -16.70 -24.19 10.68
N ALA A 256 -15.60 -24.43 11.39
CA ALA A 256 -14.50 -23.46 11.50
C ALA A 256 -13.92 -23.09 10.13
N ALA A 257 -13.64 -24.09 9.28
CA ALA A 257 -13.12 -23.85 7.93
C ALA A 257 -14.10 -23.08 7.04
N LYS A 258 -15.42 -23.28 7.16
CA LYS A 258 -16.43 -22.47 6.45
C LYS A 258 -16.43 -21.01 6.90
N ALA A 259 -16.34 -20.75 8.20
CA ALA A 259 -16.27 -19.39 8.75
C ALA A 259 -14.96 -18.69 8.32
N ALA A 260 -13.84 -19.39 8.39
CA ALA A 260 -12.53 -18.91 7.96
C ALA A 260 -12.50 -18.58 6.46
N LEU A 261 -13.10 -19.43 5.62
CA LEU A 261 -13.18 -19.17 4.17
C LEU A 261 -14.05 -17.95 3.86
N ALA A 262 -15.16 -17.77 4.54
CA ALA A 262 -15.99 -16.57 4.37
C ALA A 262 -15.22 -15.30 4.77
N ALA A 263 -14.46 -15.31 5.86
CA ALA A 263 -13.60 -14.23 6.27
C ALA A 263 -12.49 -13.94 5.23
N LEU A 264 -11.82 -15.00 4.73
CA LEU A 264 -10.81 -14.86 3.67
C LEU A 264 -11.37 -14.20 2.42
N CYS A 265 -12.59 -14.60 1.99
CA CYS A 265 -13.24 -13.98 0.83
C CYS A 265 -13.48 -12.48 1.03
N VAL A 266 -13.97 -12.08 2.21
CA VAL A 266 -14.20 -10.68 2.56
C VAL A 266 -12.88 -9.89 2.61
N TYR A 267 -11.86 -10.45 3.20
CA TYR A 267 -10.56 -9.76 3.31
C TYR A 267 -9.87 -9.62 1.96
N ASN A 268 -9.95 -10.63 1.10
CA ASN A 268 -9.49 -10.51 -0.28
C ASN A 268 -10.30 -9.47 -1.06
N HIS A 269 -11.61 -9.40 -0.82
CA HIS A 269 -12.49 -8.40 -1.45
C HIS A 269 -12.04 -6.97 -1.11
N PHE A 270 -11.66 -6.71 0.15
CA PHE A 270 -11.20 -5.38 0.59
C PHE A 270 -9.68 -5.16 0.41
N GLY A 271 -8.92 -6.16 -0.03
CA GLY A 271 -7.47 -6.06 -0.22
C GLY A 271 -6.66 -6.23 1.07
N TYR A 272 -7.22 -6.84 2.11
CA TYR A 272 -6.56 -7.12 3.40
C TYR A 272 -5.86 -8.49 3.36
N TYR A 273 -4.94 -8.66 2.41
CA TYR A 273 -4.36 -9.96 2.09
C TYR A 273 -3.49 -10.56 3.21
N TYR A 274 -2.84 -9.72 4.00
CA TYR A 274 -2.03 -10.18 5.14
C TYR A 274 -2.92 -10.76 6.24
N GLU A 275 -4.02 -10.10 6.53
CA GLU A 275 -5.01 -10.53 7.52
C GLU A 275 -5.72 -11.81 7.08
N GLY A 276 -6.05 -11.92 5.78
CA GLY A 276 -6.67 -13.12 5.20
C GLY A 276 -5.82 -14.37 5.33
N ASN A 277 -4.49 -14.23 5.34
CA ASN A 277 -3.59 -15.38 5.45
C ASN A 277 -3.74 -16.18 6.75
N SER A 278 -4.15 -15.56 7.84
CA SER A 278 -4.35 -16.24 9.13
C SER A 278 -5.38 -17.36 9.07
N PHE A 279 -6.27 -17.36 8.06
CA PHE A 279 -7.32 -18.37 7.90
C PHE A 279 -6.90 -19.60 7.09
N VAL A 280 -5.81 -19.53 6.36
CA VAL A 280 -5.39 -20.56 5.40
C VAL A 280 -5.18 -21.92 6.10
N GLU A 281 -4.52 -21.93 7.25
CA GLU A 281 -4.25 -23.15 8.03
C GLU A 281 -5.53 -23.81 8.56
N THR A 282 -6.57 -23.04 8.85
CA THR A 282 -7.89 -23.54 9.26
C THR A 282 -8.66 -24.14 8.07
N ILE A 283 -8.48 -23.60 6.85
CA ILE A 283 -9.21 -24.01 5.66
C ILE A 283 -8.64 -25.28 5.04
N LEU A 284 -7.31 -25.36 4.87
CA LEU A 284 -6.66 -26.42 4.08
C LEU A 284 -7.00 -27.86 4.53
N PRO A 285 -7.04 -28.21 5.82
CA PRO A 285 -7.35 -29.58 6.25
C PRO A 285 -8.75 -30.07 5.86
N TYR A 286 -9.68 -29.15 5.60
CA TYR A 286 -11.08 -29.45 5.29
C TYR A 286 -11.47 -29.07 3.86
N PHE A 287 -10.49 -28.71 3.00
CA PHE A 287 -10.74 -28.15 1.67
C PHE A 287 -11.64 -29.06 0.81
N GLU A 288 -11.38 -30.35 0.75
CA GLU A 288 -12.18 -31.30 -0.04
C GLU A 288 -13.65 -31.37 0.44
N GLN A 289 -13.87 -31.27 1.75
CA GLN A 289 -15.22 -31.24 2.34
C GLN A 289 -15.97 -29.95 2.02
N LEU A 290 -15.24 -28.84 1.91
CA LEU A 290 -15.80 -27.53 1.52
C LEU A 290 -16.20 -27.51 0.05
N VAL A 291 -15.36 -28.08 -0.82
CA VAL A 291 -15.58 -28.18 -2.28
C VAL A 291 -16.75 -29.07 -2.62
N ASP A 292 -16.91 -30.18 -1.92
CA ASP A 292 -18.01 -31.16 -2.07
C ASP A 292 -18.24 -31.52 -3.56
N GLY A 293 -17.17 -31.86 -4.29
CA GLY A 293 -17.18 -32.28 -5.68
C GLY A 293 -17.45 -31.18 -6.74
N SER A 294 -17.79 -29.96 -6.36
CA SER A 294 -18.09 -28.88 -7.29
C SER A 294 -16.80 -28.24 -7.88
N GLN A 295 -16.66 -28.22 -9.21
CA GLN A 295 -15.55 -27.58 -9.89
C GLN A 295 -15.57 -26.07 -9.72
N GLU A 296 -16.74 -25.45 -9.71
CA GLU A 296 -16.92 -24.03 -9.43
C GLU A 296 -16.43 -23.65 -8.04
N ARG A 297 -16.89 -24.35 -7.00
CA ARG A 297 -16.44 -24.13 -5.62
C ARG A 297 -14.94 -24.38 -5.49
N ARG A 298 -14.42 -25.45 -6.11
CA ARG A 298 -12.99 -25.74 -6.13
C ARG A 298 -12.19 -24.58 -6.67
N TRP A 299 -12.54 -24.07 -7.83
CA TRP A 299 -11.84 -22.95 -8.43
C TRP A 299 -11.97 -21.67 -7.59
N ASN A 300 -13.17 -21.32 -7.14
CA ASN A 300 -13.41 -20.11 -6.36
C ASN A 300 -12.68 -20.15 -5.01
N TYR A 301 -12.61 -21.29 -4.34
CA TYR A 301 -11.93 -21.41 -3.05
C TYR A 301 -10.41 -21.45 -3.22
N THR A 302 -9.90 -22.16 -4.22
CA THR A 302 -8.49 -22.10 -4.60
C THR A 302 -8.11 -20.66 -4.97
N GLY A 303 -9.00 -19.95 -5.69
CA GLY A 303 -8.85 -18.55 -6.06
C GLY A 303 -8.57 -17.62 -4.87
N ASN A 304 -9.36 -17.75 -3.82
CA ASN A 304 -9.16 -16.97 -2.61
C ASN A 304 -7.84 -17.30 -1.89
N LEU A 305 -7.43 -18.55 -1.88
CA LEU A 305 -6.16 -18.97 -1.27
C LEU A 305 -4.96 -18.42 -2.06
N PHE A 306 -4.89 -18.65 -3.37
CA PHE A 306 -3.74 -18.20 -4.17
C PHE A 306 -3.67 -16.67 -4.27
N GLN A 307 -4.81 -15.97 -4.31
CA GLN A 307 -4.85 -14.52 -4.35
C GLN A 307 -4.17 -13.90 -3.13
N SER A 308 -4.47 -14.41 -1.93
CA SER A 308 -3.82 -13.96 -0.69
C SER A 308 -2.29 -14.14 -0.79
N PHE A 309 -1.80 -15.28 -1.26
CA PHE A 309 -0.37 -15.52 -1.44
C PHE A 309 0.27 -14.65 -2.53
N THR A 310 -0.38 -14.57 -3.70
CA THR A 310 0.14 -13.80 -4.84
C THR A 310 0.32 -12.33 -4.50
N MET A 311 -0.69 -11.73 -3.88
CA MET A 311 -0.67 -10.31 -3.54
C MET A 311 0.35 -9.95 -2.45
N ARG A 312 0.79 -10.92 -1.66
CA ARG A 312 1.87 -10.78 -0.67
C ARG A 312 3.26 -11.09 -1.22
N GLY A 313 3.37 -11.45 -2.51
CA GLY A 313 4.62 -11.82 -3.15
C GLY A 313 5.08 -13.26 -2.87
N GLU A 314 4.26 -14.11 -2.24
CA GLU A 314 4.54 -15.52 -1.96
C GLU A 314 4.19 -16.41 -3.17
N VAL A 315 4.80 -16.10 -4.31
CA VAL A 315 4.45 -16.65 -5.64
C VAL A 315 4.56 -18.18 -5.68
N GLY A 316 5.58 -18.75 -5.03
CA GLY A 316 5.77 -20.20 -4.93
C GLY A 316 4.60 -20.91 -4.25
N LYS A 317 4.09 -20.36 -3.14
CA LYS A 317 2.91 -20.90 -2.43
C LYS A 317 1.65 -20.75 -3.25
N ALA A 318 1.47 -19.62 -3.94
CA ALA A 318 0.32 -19.40 -4.81
C ALA A 318 0.27 -20.46 -5.91
N ARG A 319 1.38 -20.74 -6.58
CA ARG A 319 1.50 -21.78 -7.60
C ARG A 319 1.24 -23.18 -7.02
N GLU A 320 1.84 -23.51 -5.88
CA GLU A 320 1.66 -24.78 -5.20
C GLU A 320 0.18 -25.08 -4.89
N VAL A 321 -0.55 -24.09 -4.39
CA VAL A 321 -1.98 -24.22 -4.08
C VAL A 321 -2.79 -24.51 -5.36
N ILE A 322 -2.51 -23.82 -6.47
CA ILE A 322 -3.19 -24.05 -7.75
C ILE A 322 -2.91 -25.47 -8.26
N LEU A 323 -1.64 -25.88 -8.30
CA LEU A 323 -1.21 -27.19 -8.82
C LEU A 323 -1.69 -28.36 -7.95
N LYS A 324 -1.81 -28.18 -6.64
CA LYS A 324 -2.28 -29.26 -5.74
C LYS A 324 -3.81 -29.34 -5.63
N LEU A 325 -4.49 -28.20 -5.54
CA LEU A 325 -5.92 -28.17 -5.22
C LEU A 325 -6.82 -28.07 -6.45
N SER A 326 -6.32 -27.61 -7.60
CA SER A 326 -7.14 -27.40 -8.79
C SER A 326 -6.71 -28.22 -9.99
N GLU A 327 -5.46 -28.18 -10.39
CA GLU A 327 -5.00 -28.78 -11.65
C GLU A 327 -5.42 -30.24 -11.86
N PRO A 328 -5.26 -31.18 -10.88
CA PRO A 328 -5.60 -32.59 -11.08
C PRO A 328 -7.11 -32.85 -11.17
N TYR A 329 -7.94 -31.94 -10.75
CA TYR A 329 -9.38 -32.15 -10.55
C TYR A 329 -10.26 -31.35 -11.51
N LEU A 330 -9.73 -30.25 -12.14
CA LEU A 330 -10.50 -29.45 -13.07
C LEU A 330 -10.60 -30.18 -14.43
N THR A 331 -11.83 -30.47 -14.85
CA THR A 331 -12.13 -31.10 -16.15
C THR A 331 -12.93 -30.16 -17.06
N ASP A 332 -13.62 -29.18 -16.48
CA ASP A 332 -14.41 -28.18 -17.17
C ASP A 332 -13.50 -27.15 -17.87
N ASN A 333 -13.78 -26.88 -19.15
CA ASN A 333 -12.95 -26.01 -19.97
C ASN A 333 -12.91 -24.56 -19.48
N LEU A 334 -14.00 -24.04 -18.90
CA LEU A 334 -14.04 -22.68 -18.34
C LEU A 334 -13.05 -22.55 -17.16
N TYR A 335 -13.07 -23.50 -16.22
CA TYR A 335 -12.20 -23.41 -15.04
C TYR A 335 -10.74 -23.75 -15.38
N ARG A 336 -10.50 -24.60 -16.37
CA ARG A 336 -9.16 -24.82 -16.94
C ARG A 336 -8.62 -23.54 -17.58
N ALA A 337 -9.44 -22.85 -18.36
CA ALA A 337 -9.07 -21.58 -18.96
C ALA A 337 -8.68 -20.54 -17.89
N LYS A 338 -9.49 -20.40 -16.84
CA LYS A 338 -9.21 -19.49 -15.71
C LYS A 338 -7.93 -19.88 -14.97
N MET A 339 -7.67 -21.16 -14.78
CA MET A 339 -6.44 -21.66 -14.13
C MET A 339 -5.19 -21.34 -14.95
N GLU A 340 -5.20 -21.68 -16.23
CA GLU A 340 -4.07 -21.40 -17.15
C GLU A 340 -3.82 -19.90 -17.28
N TYR A 341 -4.87 -19.08 -17.32
CA TYR A 341 -4.75 -17.62 -17.29
C TYR A 341 -3.97 -17.13 -16.07
N ILE A 342 -4.35 -17.60 -14.88
CA ILE A 342 -3.71 -17.17 -13.63
C ILE A 342 -2.25 -17.64 -13.56
N LEU A 343 -1.94 -18.85 -13.99
CA LEU A 343 -0.55 -19.34 -14.06
C LEU A 343 0.29 -18.46 -15.01
N GLY A 344 -0.26 -18.10 -16.18
CA GLY A 344 0.40 -17.20 -17.10
C GLY A 344 0.61 -15.77 -16.53
N ILE A 345 -0.35 -15.24 -15.78
CA ILE A 345 -0.21 -13.94 -15.11
C ILE A 345 0.82 -14.00 -13.96
N ILE A 346 0.85 -15.11 -13.21
CA ILE A 346 1.89 -15.33 -12.18
C ILE A 346 3.28 -15.25 -12.83
N ASP A 347 3.49 -15.95 -13.95
CA ASP A 347 4.77 -16.00 -14.65
C ASP A 347 5.26 -14.63 -15.14
N VAL A 348 4.37 -13.82 -15.72
CA VAL A 348 4.76 -12.55 -16.33
C VAL A 348 4.80 -11.40 -15.35
N ARG A 349 3.98 -11.40 -14.30
CA ARG A 349 3.78 -10.24 -13.42
C ARG A 349 4.46 -10.38 -12.08
N TYR A 350 4.48 -11.57 -11.52
CA TYR A 350 4.88 -11.77 -10.13
C TYR A 350 6.20 -12.52 -9.98
N GLU A 351 6.63 -13.34 -10.95
CA GLU A 351 7.96 -13.95 -10.96
C GLU A 351 9.05 -12.90 -11.24
N LYS A 352 10.19 -13.05 -10.58
CA LYS A 352 11.35 -12.14 -10.75
C LYS A 352 12.62 -12.97 -10.94
N PRO A 353 13.21 -13.00 -12.16
CA PRO A 353 12.77 -12.33 -13.40
C PRO A 353 11.48 -12.95 -13.97
N PRO A 354 10.71 -12.19 -14.82
CA PRO A 354 9.51 -12.71 -15.47
C PRO A 354 9.80 -13.90 -16.38
N ARG A 355 8.92 -14.91 -16.36
CA ARG A 355 9.01 -16.14 -17.17
C ARG A 355 8.15 -15.99 -18.42
N LEU A 356 8.63 -15.26 -19.42
CA LEU A 356 7.82 -14.82 -20.56
C LEU A 356 7.36 -15.98 -21.47
N GLU A 357 8.20 -17.01 -21.69
CA GLU A 357 7.87 -18.17 -22.52
C GLU A 357 6.81 -19.06 -21.83
N ASP A 358 6.96 -19.32 -20.55
CA ASP A 358 5.98 -20.08 -19.78
C ASP A 358 4.64 -19.36 -19.72
N SER A 359 4.68 -18.03 -19.52
CA SER A 359 3.48 -17.18 -19.56
C SER A 359 2.77 -17.28 -20.91
N GLU A 360 3.50 -17.25 -22.02
CA GLU A 360 2.91 -17.38 -23.36
C GLU A 360 2.26 -18.76 -23.57
N ALA A 361 2.91 -19.81 -23.08
CA ALA A 361 2.35 -21.16 -23.16
C ALA A 361 1.05 -21.29 -22.36
N HIS A 362 1.05 -20.78 -21.11
CA HIS A 362 -0.14 -20.80 -20.27
C HIS A 362 -1.28 -19.94 -20.83
N LEU A 363 -1.02 -18.71 -21.26
CA LEU A 363 -2.05 -17.82 -21.83
C LEU A 363 -2.61 -18.36 -23.15
N SER A 364 -1.79 -19.02 -23.98
CA SER A 364 -2.25 -19.67 -25.21
C SER A 364 -3.18 -20.86 -24.89
N LYS A 365 -2.85 -21.69 -23.88
CA LYS A 365 -3.74 -22.76 -23.42
C LYS A 365 -5.04 -22.20 -22.82
N SER A 366 -4.96 -21.10 -22.08
CA SER A 366 -6.15 -20.43 -21.53
C SER A 366 -7.13 -20.03 -22.64
N ILE A 367 -6.62 -19.39 -23.71
CA ILE A 367 -7.43 -19.01 -24.87
C ILE A 367 -8.00 -20.25 -25.60
N ALA A 368 -7.21 -21.30 -25.75
CA ALA A 368 -7.70 -22.55 -26.37
C ALA A 368 -8.82 -23.22 -25.56
N HIS A 369 -8.68 -23.23 -24.22
CA HIS A 369 -9.72 -23.78 -23.34
C HIS A 369 -11.01 -22.94 -23.36
N ILE A 370 -10.91 -21.60 -23.35
CA ILE A 370 -12.14 -20.79 -23.43
C ILE A 370 -12.83 -20.93 -24.78
N ASP A 371 -12.07 -21.05 -25.88
CA ASP A 371 -12.64 -21.32 -27.19
C ASP A 371 -13.31 -22.71 -27.27
N ALA A 372 -12.79 -23.70 -26.57
CA ALA A 372 -13.44 -25.01 -26.44
C ALA A 372 -14.72 -24.97 -25.58
N ALA A 373 -14.78 -24.06 -24.58
CA ALA A 373 -15.96 -23.88 -23.74
C ALA A 373 -17.10 -23.09 -24.40
N ARG A 374 -16.92 -22.60 -25.64
CA ARG A 374 -17.82 -21.66 -26.31
C ARG A 374 -19.30 -22.10 -26.32
N ASP A 375 -19.55 -23.39 -26.57
CA ASP A 375 -20.89 -23.94 -26.64
C ASP A 375 -21.35 -24.56 -25.30
N GLU A 376 -20.48 -24.53 -24.29
CA GLU A 376 -20.72 -25.10 -22.94
C GLU A 376 -21.21 -24.03 -21.94
N ILE A 377 -20.96 -22.74 -22.23
CA ILE A 377 -21.28 -21.61 -21.34
C ILE A 377 -22.15 -20.58 -22.05
N ASP A 378 -22.72 -19.64 -21.28
CA ASP A 378 -23.52 -18.56 -21.81
C ASP A 378 -22.68 -17.69 -22.79
N ALA A 379 -23.31 -17.17 -23.83
CA ALA A 379 -22.65 -16.40 -24.86
C ALA A 379 -22.05 -15.06 -24.34
N GLU A 380 -22.68 -14.44 -23.36
CA GLU A 380 -22.17 -13.24 -22.68
C GLU A 380 -20.91 -13.57 -21.88
N GLU A 381 -20.99 -14.63 -21.06
CA GLU A 381 -19.85 -15.14 -20.28
C GLU A 381 -18.67 -15.51 -21.21
N TYR A 382 -18.94 -16.19 -22.34
CA TYR A 382 -17.89 -16.53 -23.31
C TYR A 382 -17.17 -15.28 -23.85
N VAL A 383 -17.95 -14.30 -24.34
CA VAL A 383 -17.37 -13.06 -24.89
C VAL A 383 -16.55 -12.32 -23.85
N PHE A 384 -17.08 -12.21 -22.64
CA PHE A 384 -16.39 -11.54 -21.53
C PHE A 384 -15.10 -12.27 -21.14
N GLN A 385 -15.14 -13.56 -20.91
CA GLN A 385 -13.97 -14.36 -20.50
C GLN A 385 -12.88 -14.37 -21.57
N LYS A 386 -13.25 -14.43 -22.85
CA LYS A 386 -12.30 -14.35 -23.95
C LYS A 386 -11.54 -13.03 -23.96
N VAL A 387 -12.26 -11.91 -23.89
CA VAL A 387 -11.63 -10.57 -23.83
C VAL A 387 -10.77 -10.42 -22.57
N PHE A 388 -11.21 -10.96 -21.44
CA PHE A 388 -10.45 -10.92 -20.19
C PHE A 388 -9.11 -11.66 -20.31
N MET A 389 -9.10 -12.84 -20.93
CA MET A 389 -7.88 -13.63 -21.16
C MET A 389 -6.95 -12.99 -22.20
N GLU A 390 -7.51 -12.43 -23.27
CA GLU A 390 -6.75 -11.68 -24.29
C GLU A 390 -6.11 -10.41 -23.70
N ASN A 391 -6.73 -9.77 -22.73
CA ASN A 391 -6.11 -8.65 -21.98
C ASN A 391 -4.87 -9.10 -21.18
N GLY A 392 -4.86 -10.31 -20.64
CA GLY A 392 -3.64 -10.89 -20.05
C GLY A 392 -2.53 -11.10 -21.08
N LEU A 393 -2.89 -11.55 -22.27
CA LEU A 393 -1.94 -11.65 -23.38
C LEU A 393 -1.41 -10.27 -23.80
N ALA A 394 -2.24 -9.22 -23.80
CA ALA A 394 -1.79 -7.86 -24.06
C ALA A 394 -0.72 -7.41 -23.06
N TYR A 395 -0.87 -7.73 -21.77
CA TYR A 395 0.15 -7.44 -20.76
C TYR A 395 1.49 -8.15 -21.05
N LEU A 396 1.44 -9.44 -21.44
CA LEU A 396 2.64 -10.18 -21.87
C LEU A 396 3.30 -9.51 -23.10
N ARG A 397 2.52 -9.08 -24.10
CA ARG A 397 3.05 -8.38 -25.30
C ARG A 397 3.81 -7.10 -24.92
N VAL A 398 3.32 -6.34 -23.93
CA VAL A 398 4.06 -5.18 -23.40
C VAL A 398 5.42 -5.60 -22.84
N LYS A 399 5.48 -6.68 -22.03
CA LYS A 399 6.74 -7.18 -21.46
C LYS A 399 7.72 -7.73 -22.51
N GLN A 400 7.20 -8.23 -23.62
CA GLN A 400 7.99 -8.65 -24.79
C GLN A 400 8.42 -7.49 -25.71
N GLY A 401 8.04 -6.24 -25.40
CA GLY A 401 8.31 -5.07 -26.27
C GLY A 401 7.36 -4.95 -27.47
N ARG A 402 6.39 -5.86 -27.64
CA ARG A 402 5.42 -5.93 -28.76
C ARG A 402 4.23 -4.99 -28.50
N ARG A 403 4.52 -3.70 -28.33
CA ARG A 403 3.55 -2.68 -27.85
C ARG A 403 2.35 -2.50 -28.75
N SER A 404 2.55 -2.50 -30.10
CA SER A 404 1.45 -2.35 -31.07
C SER A 404 0.44 -3.49 -31.01
N GLU A 405 0.90 -4.72 -30.75
CA GLU A 405 0.01 -5.87 -30.57
C GLU A 405 -0.79 -5.78 -29.27
N ALA A 406 -0.16 -5.28 -28.20
CA ALA A 406 -0.85 -5.05 -26.93
C ALA A 406 -1.99 -4.04 -27.09
N ILE A 407 -1.74 -2.92 -27.76
CA ILE A 407 -2.78 -1.92 -28.08
C ILE A 407 -3.92 -2.55 -28.86
N LYS A 408 -3.59 -3.32 -29.92
CA LYS A 408 -4.60 -3.97 -30.76
C LYS A 408 -5.48 -4.92 -29.95
N LEU A 409 -4.90 -5.77 -29.11
CA LEU A 409 -5.66 -6.70 -28.26
C LEU A 409 -6.63 -5.96 -27.31
N CYS A 410 -6.18 -4.87 -26.68
CA CYS A 410 -7.05 -4.07 -25.81
C CYS A 410 -8.18 -3.38 -26.59
N GLN A 411 -7.89 -2.82 -27.77
CA GLN A 411 -8.88 -2.14 -28.62
C GLN A 411 -9.89 -3.13 -29.21
N ASP A 412 -9.43 -4.25 -29.76
CA ASP A 412 -10.29 -5.30 -30.31
C ASP A 412 -11.22 -5.85 -29.20
N GLY A 413 -10.69 -6.09 -27.99
CA GLY A 413 -11.47 -6.52 -26.84
C GLY A 413 -12.54 -5.49 -26.44
N TYR A 414 -12.18 -4.21 -26.39
CA TYR A 414 -13.13 -3.13 -26.10
C TYR A 414 -14.26 -3.05 -27.12
N HIS A 415 -13.92 -3.17 -28.43
CA HIS A 415 -14.90 -3.16 -29.50
C HIS A 415 -15.80 -4.39 -29.46
N LEU A 416 -15.23 -5.57 -29.23
CA LEU A 416 -15.99 -6.82 -29.14
C LEU A 416 -17.01 -6.79 -27.99
N LEU A 417 -16.61 -6.34 -26.79
CA LEU A 417 -17.54 -6.14 -25.68
C LEU A 417 -18.65 -5.15 -26.04
N THR A 418 -18.32 -4.07 -26.74
CA THR A 418 -19.30 -3.02 -27.11
C THR A 418 -20.30 -3.53 -28.15
N GLU A 419 -19.82 -4.25 -29.16
CA GLU A 419 -20.65 -4.78 -30.24
C GLU A 419 -21.60 -5.89 -29.76
N LYS A 420 -21.08 -6.82 -28.93
CA LYS A 420 -21.85 -8.00 -28.52
C LYS A 420 -22.70 -7.78 -27.27
N LEU A 421 -22.24 -6.97 -26.30
CA LEU A 421 -22.85 -6.85 -25.00
C LEU A 421 -23.42 -5.45 -24.69
N GLY A 422 -23.19 -4.48 -25.58
CA GLY A 422 -23.61 -3.08 -25.35
C GLY A 422 -22.65 -2.31 -24.42
N SER A 423 -22.85 -1.01 -24.26
CA SER A 423 -21.92 -0.11 -23.56
C SER A 423 -22.00 -0.15 -22.02
N GLU A 424 -23.10 -0.65 -21.47
CA GLU A 424 -23.40 -0.55 -20.03
C GLU A 424 -22.92 -1.75 -19.22
N VAL A 425 -22.63 -2.89 -19.88
CA VAL A 425 -22.18 -4.12 -19.23
C VAL A 425 -20.66 -4.14 -19.12
N HIS A 426 -20.12 -4.75 -18.05
CA HIS A 426 -18.68 -4.87 -17.78
C HIS A 426 -17.90 -3.54 -17.83
N LYS A 427 -18.49 -2.47 -17.32
CA LYS A 427 -17.86 -1.13 -17.31
C LYS A 427 -16.47 -1.13 -16.67
N LEU A 428 -16.29 -1.85 -15.57
CA LEU A 428 -14.98 -1.95 -14.92
C LEU A 428 -13.94 -2.54 -15.87
N HIS A 429 -14.24 -3.65 -16.56
CA HIS A 429 -13.26 -4.26 -17.47
C HIS A 429 -12.99 -3.38 -18.70
N ARG A 430 -13.99 -2.69 -19.21
CA ARG A 430 -13.83 -1.71 -20.32
C ARG A 430 -12.92 -0.56 -19.91
N SER A 431 -13.08 -0.03 -18.70
CA SER A 431 -12.20 1.03 -18.18
C SER A 431 -10.76 0.53 -18.04
N VAL A 432 -10.57 -0.75 -17.64
CA VAL A 432 -9.24 -1.39 -17.60
C VAL A 432 -8.60 -1.48 -18.98
N LEU A 433 -9.35 -1.87 -20.02
CA LEU A 433 -8.82 -1.93 -21.39
C LEU A 433 -8.38 -0.55 -21.91
N GLN A 434 -9.16 0.50 -21.63
CA GLN A 434 -8.80 1.88 -21.99
C GLN A 434 -7.56 2.34 -21.20
N TYR A 435 -7.51 2.06 -19.90
CA TYR A 435 -6.37 2.37 -19.05
C TYR A 435 -5.08 1.68 -19.55
N ASN A 436 -5.14 0.39 -19.85
CA ASN A 436 -3.99 -0.36 -20.36
C ASN A 436 -3.52 0.20 -21.71
N THR A 437 -4.46 0.56 -22.60
CA THR A 437 -4.15 1.21 -23.87
C THR A 437 -3.43 2.54 -23.67
N ALA A 438 -3.92 3.37 -22.72
CA ALA A 438 -3.33 4.65 -22.37
C ALA A 438 -1.88 4.49 -21.86
N GLN A 439 -1.66 3.52 -20.95
CA GLN A 439 -0.32 3.25 -20.42
C GLN A 439 0.66 2.87 -21.54
N VAL A 440 0.25 2.03 -22.50
CA VAL A 440 1.12 1.62 -23.61
C VAL A 440 1.43 2.81 -24.52
N TYR A 441 0.46 3.67 -24.84
CA TYR A 441 0.72 4.90 -25.60
C TYR A 441 1.68 5.85 -24.85
N SER A 442 1.51 6.01 -23.54
CA SER A 442 2.42 6.80 -22.70
C SER A 442 3.85 6.25 -22.77
N MET A 443 4.04 4.93 -22.64
CA MET A 443 5.35 4.26 -22.77
C MET A 443 5.99 4.42 -24.18
N MET A 444 5.19 4.70 -25.20
CA MET A 444 5.66 4.99 -26.58
C MET A 444 5.91 6.48 -26.82
N GLY A 445 5.65 7.35 -25.84
CA GLY A 445 5.76 8.80 -25.98
C GLY A 445 4.60 9.45 -26.74
N HIS A 446 3.54 8.70 -27.06
CA HIS A 446 2.34 9.22 -27.72
C HIS A 446 1.38 9.81 -26.69
N LEU A 447 1.79 10.92 -26.06
CA LEU A 447 1.16 11.49 -24.87
C LEU A 447 -0.30 11.92 -25.09
N ASP A 448 -0.62 12.51 -26.25
CA ASP A 448 -1.99 12.95 -26.56
C ASP A 448 -2.93 11.75 -26.74
N ALA A 449 -2.45 10.68 -27.38
CA ALA A 449 -3.22 9.44 -27.49
C ALA A 449 -3.44 8.78 -26.11
N ALA A 450 -2.43 8.81 -25.26
CA ALA A 450 -2.56 8.33 -23.88
C ALA A 450 -3.62 9.12 -23.11
N LEU A 451 -3.59 10.45 -23.17
CA LEU A 451 -4.62 11.30 -22.53
C LEU A 451 -6.03 10.98 -23.01
N LEU A 452 -6.23 10.79 -24.32
CA LEU A 452 -7.54 10.44 -24.87
C LEU A 452 -8.08 9.13 -24.26
N HIS A 453 -7.24 8.11 -24.13
CA HIS A 453 -7.65 6.82 -23.56
C HIS A 453 -7.86 6.89 -22.05
N TYR A 454 -7.07 7.69 -21.31
CA TYR A 454 -7.34 7.97 -19.89
C TYR A 454 -8.68 8.71 -19.69
N GLU A 455 -8.99 9.69 -20.56
CA GLU A 455 -10.29 10.37 -20.55
C GLU A 455 -11.46 9.38 -20.76
N HIS A 456 -11.32 8.44 -21.68
CA HIS A 456 -12.33 7.40 -21.90
C HIS A 456 -12.48 6.48 -20.66
N ALA A 457 -11.36 6.10 -20.01
CA ALA A 457 -11.39 5.31 -18.78
C ALA A 457 -12.07 6.09 -17.64
N ARG A 458 -11.71 7.37 -17.48
CA ARG A 458 -12.29 8.30 -16.50
C ARG A 458 -13.78 8.51 -16.71
N ALA A 459 -14.25 8.61 -17.94
CA ALA A 459 -15.67 8.75 -18.23
C ALA A 459 -16.50 7.55 -17.75
N MET A 460 -15.92 6.34 -17.73
CA MET A 460 -16.57 5.13 -17.24
C MET A 460 -16.46 4.96 -15.73
N ASP A 461 -15.32 5.33 -15.13
CA ASP A 461 -15.01 5.18 -13.71
C ASP A 461 -14.40 6.50 -13.16
N PRO A 462 -15.23 7.53 -12.93
CA PRO A 462 -14.74 8.86 -12.57
C PRO A 462 -14.13 8.95 -11.16
N ASN A 463 -14.30 7.91 -10.34
CA ASN A 463 -13.82 7.91 -8.97
C ASN A 463 -12.52 7.09 -8.77
N TYR A 464 -11.88 6.66 -9.85
CA TYR A 464 -10.62 5.93 -9.75
C TYR A 464 -9.42 6.89 -9.81
N SER A 465 -8.79 7.15 -8.68
CA SER A 465 -7.75 8.18 -8.48
C SER A 465 -6.52 8.01 -9.38
N GLU A 466 -6.16 6.78 -9.72
CA GLU A 466 -4.99 6.49 -10.55
C GLU A 466 -5.06 7.09 -11.96
N TYR A 467 -6.26 7.23 -12.54
CA TYR A 467 -6.39 7.88 -13.85
C TYR A 467 -5.93 9.33 -13.80
N TYR A 468 -6.30 10.04 -12.75
CA TYR A 468 -5.95 11.44 -12.54
C TYR A 468 -4.46 11.61 -12.23
N ASN A 469 -3.87 10.72 -11.43
CA ASN A 469 -2.43 10.75 -11.18
C ASN A 469 -1.63 10.52 -12.47
N GLU A 470 -2.01 9.56 -13.30
CA GLU A 470 -1.36 9.29 -14.59
C GLU A 470 -1.54 10.44 -15.60
N MET A 471 -2.73 11.03 -15.68
CA MET A 471 -2.97 12.22 -16.50
C MET A 471 -2.11 13.39 -16.02
N GLY A 472 -1.99 13.59 -14.71
CA GLY A 472 -1.09 14.56 -14.11
C GLY A 472 0.37 14.36 -14.53
N ASN A 473 0.85 13.12 -14.52
CA ASN A 473 2.20 12.76 -14.97
C ASN A 473 2.43 13.13 -16.45
N ILE A 474 1.43 12.90 -17.31
CA ILE A 474 1.52 13.25 -18.73
C ILE A 474 1.51 14.77 -18.93
N TYR A 475 0.60 15.49 -18.28
CA TYR A 475 0.57 16.95 -18.35
C TYR A 475 1.89 17.57 -17.86
N GLN A 476 2.48 17.01 -16.79
CA GLN A 476 3.79 17.44 -16.31
C GLN A 476 4.91 17.20 -17.34
N GLN A 477 4.92 16.05 -18.04
CA GLN A 477 5.85 15.79 -19.14
C GLN A 477 5.70 16.79 -20.29
N GLN A 478 4.47 17.22 -20.56
CA GLN A 478 4.15 18.25 -21.56
C GLN A 478 4.41 19.67 -21.04
N GLN A 479 4.91 19.86 -19.83
CA GLN A 479 5.12 21.15 -19.14
C GLN A 479 3.81 21.95 -18.91
N ARG A 480 2.68 21.28 -18.94
CA ARG A 480 1.34 21.82 -18.65
C ARG A 480 1.07 21.75 -17.14
N PHE A 481 1.83 22.53 -16.38
CA PHE A 481 1.86 22.41 -14.92
C PHE A 481 0.52 22.69 -14.24
N ALA A 482 -0.29 23.62 -14.77
CA ALA A 482 -1.59 23.93 -14.20
C ALA A 482 -2.56 22.75 -14.29
N GLU A 483 -2.63 22.09 -15.45
CA GLU A 483 -3.45 20.89 -15.65
C GLU A 483 -2.92 19.68 -14.87
N ALA A 484 -1.61 19.55 -14.76
CA ALA A 484 -0.98 18.53 -13.93
C ALA A 484 -1.38 18.66 -12.46
N LEU A 485 -1.26 19.86 -11.90
CA LEU A 485 -1.62 20.15 -10.51
C LEU A 485 -3.12 19.93 -10.25
N SER A 486 -3.99 20.35 -11.17
CA SER A 486 -5.43 20.06 -11.07
C SER A 486 -5.70 18.56 -11.04
N SER A 487 -5.02 17.78 -11.90
CA SER A 487 -5.19 16.34 -11.94
C SER A 487 -4.71 15.66 -10.65
N TYR A 488 -3.57 16.08 -10.09
CA TYR A 488 -3.11 15.54 -8.81
C TYR A 488 -4.06 15.90 -7.65
N GLU A 489 -4.65 17.10 -7.65
CA GLU A 489 -5.67 17.49 -6.64
C GLU A 489 -6.90 16.59 -6.74
N ASP A 490 -7.39 16.32 -7.96
CA ASP A 490 -8.51 15.40 -8.17
C ASP A 490 -8.17 13.99 -7.65
N ALA A 491 -6.95 13.49 -7.93
CA ALA A 491 -6.50 12.19 -7.44
C ALA A 491 -6.48 12.14 -5.90
N ILE A 492 -6.00 13.20 -5.24
CA ILE A 492 -5.95 13.34 -3.78
C ILE A 492 -7.35 13.35 -3.16
N GLN A 493 -8.34 13.96 -3.82
CA GLN A 493 -9.72 14.01 -3.32
C GLN A 493 -10.45 12.66 -3.43
N LEU A 494 -10.05 11.80 -4.37
CA LEU A 494 -10.73 10.54 -4.69
C LEU A 494 -10.16 9.32 -3.96
N SER A 495 -9.06 9.46 -3.23
CA SER A 495 -8.39 8.36 -2.54
C SER A 495 -7.93 8.80 -1.15
N PRO A 496 -7.88 7.87 -0.17
CA PRO A 496 -7.08 8.09 1.02
C PRO A 496 -5.62 8.44 0.66
N PRO A 497 -4.89 9.16 1.51
CA PRO A 497 -3.55 9.67 1.19
C PRO A 497 -2.56 8.56 0.80
N TYR A 498 -1.76 8.81 -0.23
CA TYR A 498 -0.66 7.94 -0.62
C TYR A 498 0.56 8.74 -1.09
N PRO A 499 1.78 8.26 -0.80
CA PRO A 499 3.01 9.03 -0.98
C PRO A 499 3.24 9.49 -2.42
N GLU A 500 2.96 8.61 -3.39
CA GLU A 500 3.27 8.83 -4.80
C GLU A 500 2.62 10.09 -5.38
N VAL A 501 1.31 10.32 -5.16
CA VAL A 501 0.63 11.49 -5.71
C VAL A 501 1.16 12.80 -5.11
N HIS A 502 1.52 12.79 -3.82
CA HIS A 502 2.10 13.96 -3.16
C HIS A 502 3.54 14.22 -3.63
N PHE A 503 4.31 13.15 -3.89
CA PHE A 503 5.62 13.25 -4.51
C PHE A 503 5.53 13.82 -5.94
N ASN A 504 4.66 13.27 -6.79
CA ASN A 504 4.47 13.75 -8.16
C ASN A 504 4.03 15.23 -8.18
N LYS A 505 3.12 15.61 -7.28
CA LYS A 505 2.70 17.01 -7.08
C LYS A 505 3.87 17.89 -6.67
N ALA A 506 4.72 17.45 -5.72
CA ALA A 506 5.90 18.20 -5.28
C ALA A 506 6.88 18.44 -6.43
N VAL A 507 7.17 17.42 -7.23
CA VAL A 507 8.03 17.54 -8.42
C VAL A 507 7.43 18.52 -9.42
N CYS A 508 6.12 18.47 -9.64
CA CYS A 508 5.42 19.40 -10.54
C CYS A 508 5.52 20.85 -10.04
N GLN A 509 5.27 21.09 -8.75
CA GLN A 509 5.38 22.41 -8.11
C GLN A 509 6.81 22.96 -8.18
N ALA A 510 7.82 22.12 -7.91
CA ALA A 510 9.23 22.50 -8.03
C ALA A 510 9.59 22.91 -9.47
N ARG A 511 9.15 22.14 -10.47
CA ARG A 511 9.36 22.49 -11.90
C ARG A 511 8.62 23.76 -12.33
N ALA A 512 7.48 24.05 -11.69
CA ALA A 512 6.74 25.30 -11.88
C ALA A 512 7.35 26.50 -11.13
N GLY A 513 8.38 26.30 -10.31
CA GLY A 513 9.06 27.31 -9.52
C GLY A 513 8.40 27.65 -8.18
N ASP A 514 7.35 26.93 -7.78
CA ASP A 514 6.70 27.10 -6.47
C ASP A 514 7.37 26.20 -5.42
N TRP A 515 8.56 26.62 -4.99
CA TRP A 515 9.40 25.86 -4.06
C TRP A 515 8.78 25.67 -2.68
N ILE A 516 7.98 26.65 -2.20
CA ILE A 516 7.34 26.56 -0.87
C ILE A 516 6.23 25.52 -0.89
N ALA A 517 5.38 25.52 -1.90
CA ALA A 517 4.35 24.50 -2.05
C ALA A 517 4.96 23.10 -2.31
N ALA A 518 6.04 23.06 -3.12
CA ALA A 518 6.78 21.82 -3.39
C ALA A 518 7.33 21.20 -2.11
N LEU A 519 7.96 22.00 -1.23
CA LEU A 519 8.47 21.50 0.05
C LEU A 519 7.34 20.91 0.91
N LYS A 520 6.20 21.58 1.01
CA LYS A 520 5.05 21.10 1.78
C LYS A 520 4.51 19.77 1.24
N SER A 521 4.40 19.62 -0.08
CA SER A 521 3.94 18.38 -0.70
C SER A 521 4.94 17.24 -0.54
N CYS A 522 6.24 17.55 -0.64
CA CYS A 522 7.32 16.59 -0.45
C CYS A 522 7.42 16.13 1.02
N ASP A 523 7.35 17.07 1.97
CA ASP A 523 7.35 16.76 3.40
C ASP A 523 6.17 15.83 3.76
N TYR A 524 4.98 16.07 3.19
CA TYR A 524 3.83 15.20 3.44
C TYR A 524 4.00 13.82 2.78
N SER A 525 4.57 13.72 1.58
CA SER A 525 4.93 12.43 0.98
C SER A 525 5.87 11.62 1.88
N LEU A 526 6.90 12.28 2.44
CA LEU A 526 7.85 11.67 3.37
C LEU A 526 7.25 11.39 4.76
N GLU A 527 6.23 12.15 5.17
CA GLU A 527 5.44 11.83 6.36
C GLU A 527 4.65 10.53 6.19
N LEU A 528 4.11 10.28 5.00
CA LEU A 528 3.40 9.03 4.69
C LEU A 528 4.36 7.84 4.58
N ASP A 529 5.47 8.00 3.86
CA ASP A 529 6.55 7.00 3.77
C ASP A 529 7.92 7.65 3.84
N PRO A 530 8.65 7.51 4.97
CA PRO A 530 9.97 8.13 5.15
C PRO A 530 11.08 7.46 4.34
N ASN A 531 10.84 6.29 3.74
CA ASN A 531 11.87 5.47 3.10
C ASN A 531 11.93 5.66 1.57
N GLN A 532 11.55 6.82 1.07
CA GLN A 532 11.60 7.20 -0.34
C GLN A 532 12.91 7.96 -0.65
N ALA A 533 13.91 7.28 -1.20
CA ALA A 533 15.19 7.91 -1.55
C ALA A 533 15.03 9.06 -2.55
N GLU A 534 14.15 8.90 -3.55
CA GLU A 534 13.88 9.94 -4.55
C GLU A 534 13.19 11.17 -3.94
N ALA A 535 12.25 10.96 -3.01
CA ALA A 535 11.59 12.08 -2.33
C ALA A 535 12.58 12.83 -1.43
N GLN A 536 13.51 12.13 -0.76
CA GLN A 536 14.57 12.78 0.00
C GLN A 536 15.52 13.60 -0.90
N LEU A 537 15.85 13.07 -2.09
CA LEU A 537 16.66 13.80 -3.08
C LEU A 537 15.95 15.10 -3.53
N ILE A 538 14.68 15.00 -3.93
CA ILE A 538 13.89 16.16 -4.37
C ILE A 538 13.70 17.17 -3.23
N ARG A 539 13.46 16.69 -1.99
CA ARG A 539 13.40 17.56 -0.81
C ARG A 539 14.69 18.34 -0.61
N ALA A 540 15.84 17.67 -0.77
CA ALA A 540 17.14 18.30 -0.65
C ALA A 540 17.34 19.39 -1.71
N GLU A 541 16.98 19.13 -2.96
CA GLU A 541 17.04 20.10 -4.06
C GLU A 541 16.12 21.31 -3.80
N ILE A 542 14.89 21.08 -3.33
CA ILE A 542 13.96 22.15 -2.96
C ILE A 542 14.53 22.99 -1.80
N CYS A 543 15.08 22.36 -0.76
CA CYS A 543 15.68 23.06 0.37
C CYS A 543 16.90 23.89 -0.07
N ALA A 544 17.74 23.38 -0.97
CA ALA A 544 18.87 24.11 -1.52
C ALA A 544 18.41 25.36 -2.30
N GLN A 545 17.34 25.25 -3.10
CA GLN A 545 16.74 26.40 -3.81
C GLN A 545 16.14 27.45 -2.87
N LEU A 546 15.69 27.03 -1.68
CA LEU A 546 15.17 27.91 -0.63
C LEU A 546 16.28 28.44 0.30
N GLU A 547 17.55 28.20 -0.01
CA GLU A 547 18.72 28.58 0.81
C GLU A 547 18.72 27.94 2.23
N ARG A 548 17.99 26.81 2.41
CA ARG A 548 17.91 26.05 3.65
C ARG A 548 18.98 24.94 3.64
N SER A 549 20.25 25.36 3.64
CA SER A 549 21.39 24.48 3.37
C SER A 549 21.55 23.32 4.35
N GLU A 550 21.29 23.51 5.65
CA GLU A 550 21.37 22.45 6.66
C GLU A 550 20.34 21.35 6.38
N GLU A 551 19.09 21.72 6.08
CA GLU A 551 18.03 20.76 5.76
C GLU A 551 18.27 20.07 4.42
N ALA A 552 18.88 20.76 3.45
CA ALA A 552 19.29 20.16 2.20
C ALA A 552 20.34 19.06 2.42
N ILE A 553 21.38 19.34 3.22
CA ILE A 553 22.42 18.35 3.55
C ILE A 553 21.82 17.14 4.27
N GLU A 554 20.96 17.37 5.29
CA GLU A 554 20.26 16.27 6.00
C GLU A 554 19.44 15.38 5.05
N SER A 555 18.76 16.00 4.08
CA SER A 555 17.93 15.25 3.11
C SER A 555 18.80 14.49 2.08
N TYR A 556 19.93 15.06 1.64
CA TYR A 556 20.91 14.33 0.83
C TYR A 556 21.48 13.14 1.60
N ASP A 557 21.81 13.31 2.87
CA ASP A 557 22.31 12.22 3.72
C ASP A 557 21.26 11.09 3.86
N ALA A 558 20.00 11.46 4.04
CA ALA A 558 18.90 10.51 4.10
C ALA A 558 18.72 9.76 2.77
N ALA A 559 18.78 10.46 1.63
CA ALA A 559 18.73 9.83 0.31
C ALA A 559 19.88 8.83 0.09
N ILE A 560 21.10 9.20 0.48
CA ILE A 560 22.30 8.35 0.38
C ILE A 560 22.18 7.15 1.32
N ALA A 561 21.66 7.33 2.53
CA ALA A 561 21.46 6.23 3.48
C ALA A 561 20.46 5.19 2.95
N LEU A 562 19.38 5.64 2.28
CA LEU A 562 18.38 4.77 1.66
C LEU A 562 18.88 4.11 0.36
N ASN A 563 19.70 4.81 -0.41
CA ASN A 563 20.33 4.31 -1.63
C ASN A 563 21.78 4.76 -1.73
N GLN A 564 22.70 3.92 -1.28
CA GLN A 564 24.13 4.22 -1.27
C GLN A 564 24.73 4.47 -2.66
N GLN A 565 24.05 4.05 -3.72
CA GLN A 565 24.47 4.25 -5.12
C GLN A 565 23.80 5.46 -5.77
N CYS A 566 23.10 6.32 -5.00
CA CYS A 566 22.44 7.52 -5.51
C CYS A 566 23.49 8.58 -5.89
N LEU A 567 23.99 8.53 -7.12
CA LEU A 567 24.97 9.49 -7.65
C LEU A 567 24.45 10.95 -7.59
N PRO A 568 23.18 11.27 -8.03
CA PRO A 568 22.70 12.64 -7.99
C PRO A 568 22.73 13.26 -6.57
N ALA A 569 22.36 12.48 -5.55
CA ALA A 569 22.39 12.97 -4.17
C ALA A 569 23.81 13.33 -3.71
N ARG A 570 24.80 12.48 -4.04
CA ARG A 570 26.20 12.73 -3.69
C ARG A 570 26.79 13.92 -4.44
N ILE A 571 26.52 14.03 -5.74
CA ILE A 571 27.00 15.11 -6.58
C ILE A 571 26.41 16.45 -6.09
N ASN A 572 25.09 16.52 -5.94
CA ASN A 572 24.41 17.75 -5.52
C ASN A 572 24.82 18.17 -4.10
N LYS A 573 25.01 17.19 -3.19
CA LYS A 573 25.56 17.45 -1.85
C LYS A 573 26.98 18.01 -1.93
N ALA A 574 27.86 17.43 -2.78
CA ALA A 574 29.24 17.91 -2.94
C ALA A 574 29.28 19.34 -3.48
N VAL A 575 28.42 19.67 -4.45
CA VAL A 575 28.29 21.03 -4.99
C VAL A 575 27.84 22.00 -3.89
N LEU A 576 26.79 21.67 -3.14
CA LEU A 576 26.30 22.51 -2.04
C LEU A 576 27.39 22.71 -0.95
N LEU A 577 28.12 21.65 -0.58
CA LEU A 577 29.21 21.75 0.39
C LEU A 577 30.36 22.61 -0.14
N PHE A 578 30.65 22.55 -1.44
CA PHE A 578 31.64 23.40 -2.09
C PHE A 578 31.23 24.89 -2.02
N ASP A 579 29.98 25.19 -2.37
CA ASP A 579 29.45 26.56 -2.32
C ASP A 579 29.45 27.16 -0.89
N LEU A 580 29.28 26.28 0.11
CA LEU A 580 29.39 26.67 1.53
C LEU A 580 30.83 26.74 2.06
N GLY A 581 31.85 26.41 1.24
CA GLY A 581 33.26 26.42 1.64
C GLY A 581 33.73 25.19 2.42
N TYR A 582 32.91 24.14 2.53
CA TYR A 582 33.25 22.87 3.20
C TYR A 582 34.02 21.94 2.26
N PHE A 583 35.12 22.40 1.69
CA PHE A 583 35.87 21.71 0.63
C PHE A 583 36.31 20.29 0.99
N GLY A 584 36.69 20.03 2.24
CA GLY A 584 37.06 18.69 2.69
C GLY A 584 35.91 17.69 2.64
N ALA A 585 34.71 18.12 3.02
CA ALA A 585 33.50 17.30 2.95
C ALA A 585 33.03 17.12 1.49
N ALA A 586 33.10 18.15 0.66
CA ALA A 586 32.84 18.08 -0.77
C ALA A 586 33.78 17.08 -1.47
N LEU A 587 35.07 17.10 -1.13
CA LEU A 587 36.06 16.16 -1.65
C LEU A 587 35.73 14.70 -1.27
N HIS A 588 35.27 14.48 -0.03
CA HIS A 588 34.85 13.14 0.40
C HIS A 588 33.72 12.62 -0.49
N GLU A 589 32.66 13.39 -0.70
CA GLU A 589 31.54 12.96 -1.55
C GLU A 589 31.95 12.72 -3.00
N MET A 590 32.78 13.62 -3.60
CA MET A 590 33.25 13.44 -4.98
C MET A 590 34.16 12.23 -5.14
N ASN A 591 34.92 11.85 -4.12
CA ASN A 591 35.68 10.60 -4.14
C ASN A 591 34.73 9.38 -4.17
N GLN A 592 33.63 9.40 -3.44
CA GLN A 592 32.61 8.33 -3.50
C GLN A 592 31.91 8.30 -4.88
N VAL A 593 31.61 9.45 -5.47
CA VAL A 593 31.05 9.55 -6.83
C VAL A 593 31.95 8.85 -7.85
N ILE A 594 33.24 9.16 -7.84
CA ILE A 594 34.23 8.57 -8.78
C ILE A 594 34.43 7.07 -8.53
N LEU A 595 34.29 6.60 -7.29
CA LEU A 595 34.32 5.16 -6.98
C LEU A 595 33.10 4.43 -7.55
N LEU A 596 31.94 5.08 -7.61
CA LEU A 596 30.70 4.51 -8.14
C LEU A 596 30.63 4.60 -9.67
N ASP A 597 31.05 5.73 -10.23
CA ASP A 597 31.15 5.96 -11.67
C ASP A 597 32.43 6.77 -11.99
N GLY A 598 33.50 6.05 -12.31
CA GLY A 598 34.79 6.63 -12.67
C GLY A 598 34.96 6.91 -14.16
N THR A 599 33.88 6.94 -14.96
CA THR A 599 33.98 7.12 -16.42
C THR A 599 33.42 8.45 -16.92
N GLU A 600 32.70 9.18 -16.08
CA GLU A 600 32.07 10.46 -16.44
C GLU A 600 33.04 11.63 -16.24
N PRO A 601 33.39 12.39 -17.31
CA PRO A 601 34.35 13.50 -17.23
C PRO A 601 34.00 14.56 -16.19
N SER A 602 32.72 14.90 -16.03
CA SER A 602 32.23 15.93 -15.13
C SER A 602 32.55 15.66 -13.66
N HIS A 603 32.68 14.39 -13.27
CA HIS A 603 33.04 14.01 -11.91
C HIS A 603 34.47 14.44 -11.54
N TYR A 604 35.41 14.28 -12.48
CA TYR A 604 36.79 14.71 -12.31
C TYR A 604 36.91 16.24 -12.37
N GLU A 605 36.14 16.91 -13.22
CA GLU A 605 36.09 18.38 -13.28
C GLU A 605 35.61 18.98 -11.96
N ASN A 606 34.54 18.42 -11.38
CA ASN A 606 34.06 18.84 -10.08
C ASN A 606 35.10 18.62 -8.98
N ARG A 607 35.80 17.47 -8.97
CA ARG A 607 36.85 17.21 -7.98
C ARG A 607 38.08 18.08 -8.20
N ALA A 608 38.46 18.34 -9.44
CA ALA A 608 39.55 19.28 -9.76
C ALA A 608 39.27 20.70 -9.26
N ALA A 609 38.01 21.15 -9.36
CA ALA A 609 37.59 22.44 -8.79
C ALA A 609 37.82 22.48 -7.26
N ILE A 610 37.46 21.39 -6.55
CA ILE A 610 37.69 21.28 -5.10
C ILE A 610 39.19 21.28 -4.78
N TYR A 611 40.00 20.52 -5.53
CA TYR A 611 41.46 20.51 -5.34
C TYR A 611 42.09 21.89 -5.56
N ARG A 612 41.53 22.71 -6.47
CA ARG A 612 41.99 24.07 -6.72
C ARG A 612 41.76 24.95 -5.49
N GLU A 613 40.61 24.89 -4.85
CA GLU A 613 40.32 25.64 -3.62
C GLU A 613 41.17 25.15 -2.41
N LEU A 614 41.53 23.89 -2.42
CA LEU A 614 42.46 23.31 -1.41
C LEU A 614 43.93 23.55 -1.72
N GLU A 615 44.27 24.29 -2.77
CA GLU A 615 45.64 24.56 -3.26
C GLU A 615 46.43 23.27 -3.62
N GLN A 616 45.76 22.15 -3.95
CA GLN A 616 46.35 20.85 -4.30
C GLN A 616 46.57 20.71 -5.82
N TRP A 617 47.38 21.60 -6.39
CA TRP A 617 47.56 21.81 -7.83
C TRP A 617 47.94 20.52 -8.61
N ASN A 618 48.77 19.64 -8.05
CA ASN A 618 49.17 18.39 -8.72
C ASN A 618 47.95 17.45 -8.91
N LEU A 619 47.06 17.37 -7.93
CA LEU A 619 45.87 16.53 -8.00
C LEU A 619 44.82 17.16 -8.93
N CYS A 620 44.69 18.50 -8.92
CA CYS A 620 43.88 19.22 -9.85
C CYS A 620 44.25 18.92 -11.31
N GLU A 621 45.57 19.08 -11.67
CA GLU A 621 46.04 18.74 -13.03
C GLU A 621 45.83 17.26 -13.39
N GLN A 622 45.97 16.36 -12.44
CA GLN A 622 45.72 14.93 -12.68
C GLN A 622 44.24 14.68 -13.05
N ASP A 623 43.31 15.27 -12.32
CA ASP A 623 41.88 15.14 -12.59
C ASP A 623 41.48 15.81 -13.89
N GLU A 624 42.02 17.00 -14.21
CA GLU A 624 41.81 17.67 -15.49
C GLU A 624 42.23 16.79 -16.68
N ARG A 625 43.38 16.13 -16.60
CA ARG A 625 43.85 15.15 -17.60
C ARG A 625 42.94 13.94 -17.69
N GLN A 626 42.43 13.45 -16.56
CA GLN A 626 41.56 12.30 -16.54
C GLN A 626 40.18 12.64 -17.17
N ALA A 627 39.66 13.81 -16.89
CA ALA A 627 38.44 14.33 -17.51
C ALA A 627 38.59 14.44 -19.05
N GLU A 628 39.74 14.97 -19.53
CA GLU A 628 40.03 15.07 -20.95
C GLU A 628 40.13 13.70 -21.63
N TYR A 629 40.80 12.73 -20.99
CA TYR A 629 40.89 11.36 -21.47
C TYR A 629 39.49 10.71 -21.67
N TYR A 630 38.61 10.79 -20.68
CA TYR A 630 37.29 10.20 -20.78
C TYR A 630 36.41 10.96 -21.81
N ARG A 631 36.53 12.26 -21.92
CA ARG A 631 35.82 13.06 -22.93
C ARG A 631 36.18 12.60 -24.36
N HIS A 632 37.47 12.36 -24.63
CA HIS A 632 37.92 11.82 -25.91
C HIS A 632 37.45 10.37 -26.14
N SER A 633 37.47 9.52 -25.11
CA SER A 633 37.01 8.12 -25.21
C SER A 633 35.50 8.03 -25.50
N VAL A 634 34.70 8.90 -24.89
CA VAL A 634 33.26 8.99 -25.16
C VAL A 634 32.99 9.47 -26.57
N ALA A 635 33.69 10.50 -27.04
CA ALA A 635 33.57 10.99 -28.43
C ALA A 635 33.91 9.93 -29.48
N GLN A 636 34.94 9.11 -29.23
CA GLN A 636 35.29 7.99 -30.12
C GLN A 636 34.21 6.89 -30.17
N LYS A 637 33.57 6.57 -29.04
CA LYS A 637 32.47 5.59 -29.01
C LYS A 637 31.24 6.07 -29.80
N TYR A 638 30.90 7.34 -29.74
CA TYR A 638 29.80 7.92 -30.53
C TYR A 638 30.12 7.93 -32.02
N ALA A 639 31.36 8.28 -32.40
CA ALA A 639 31.78 8.25 -33.79
C ALA A 639 31.76 6.84 -34.42
N MET A 640 32.05 5.79 -33.63
CA MET A 640 31.99 4.38 -34.07
C MET A 640 30.55 3.79 -34.08
N ALA A 641 29.58 4.45 -33.46
CA ALA A 641 28.17 4.01 -33.44
C ALA A 641 27.36 4.64 -34.60
N GLU A 642 27.89 5.66 -35.26
CA GLU A 642 27.28 6.30 -36.47
C GLU A 642 27.78 5.71 -37.78
N ASP A 643 28.84 4.86 -37.80
CA ASP A 643 29.28 4.03 -38.92
C ASP A 643 28.66 2.61 -38.83
#